data_873bd2570f762c2f6bd0c8559bfff7da
#
_entry.id   873bd2570f762c2f6bd0c8559bfff7da
#
_cell.length_a   1.000
_cell.length_b   1.000
_cell.length_c   1.000
_cell.angle_alpha   90.00
_cell.angle_beta   90.00
_cell.angle_gamma   90.00
#
_symmetry.space_group_name_H-M   'P 1'
#
loop_
_entity.id
_entity.type
_entity.pdbx_description
1 polymer ?
#
loop_
_entity_poly.entity_id
_entity_poly.type
_entity_poly.pdbx_seq_one_letter_code
_entity_poly.pdbx_strand_id
1 'polypeptide(L)'
;MKQWMLYMLLSNIILFLILAASFFPKRRVPIVKKFLDFKTYVAIIIAVTAFQIIEVNLIDGFTTELVGKDFASIFYSYEKPLFELINSNLNDGALLMAVFLYIVFYPFTLWFTPLLFLVNGEEKSIKVLSYGLLMIYLFALPFYLFFPVTNVYTYLHLDFHLDRLISGIDDFFYTVTTKNNCFPSLHVAISLLLAKSSTFMRNKKYSHLMMAQAAGILFSVLYLSIHWFTDVCGGVIAAAFAFKMIDRRCSIEKRVLKKITPSIKERRRLNNTVIELIGKIKEELDKENVKATPKLVGSVAKDTYLRDSIDIDVFLLFPPNTPREEMEKKGLLVGRKVLENPEERYAEHPYIRGKFNGYDVEIVPCYRVKKASEKISAVDRTPFHTDFIKKNLPRRKRKDVRLLKRFLKGIGCYGAEAQVEGFSGYLCELLVLKYGSFRNVLKNAANWKKGEVIKLRDVPSPSFRDSLVFIDPVDPNRNVASALSEEKLNIFKRACCEYLKKPSEKFFFPNPVKPLPDDEIRRHIQGFIGVEIDKPDIIPDNLYPQVKKSLRRIVNACEERGFMIEKSLFTVTDSKVYIFLKPKESELSPTYIHRGPPVNEKEHVESFLKKWKNSELAMGEPYCKDGRWYVEVKRKYRKLEDFLAENLPKISLGKDIENVVKEGGYRVLTSKDLLMDDLKLFWSEYIDGKMPWER
;
A
#
# COMPACT_ATOMS: atom_id res chain seq x y z
N MET A 1 -32.89 41.28 -22.66
CA MET A 1 -31.98 40.83 -21.58
C MET A 1 -31.93 41.96 -20.57
N LYS A 2 -32.28 41.74 -19.29
CA LYS A 2 -32.23 42.77 -18.24
C LYS A 2 -30.78 43.32 -18.16
N GLN A 3 -30.61 44.62 -17.95
CA GLN A 3 -29.31 45.30 -18.01
C GLN A 3 -28.26 44.70 -17.05
N TRP A 4 -28.68 44.23 -15.87
CA TRP A 4 -27.82 43.55 -14.91
C TRP A 4 -27.25 42.22 -15.42
N MET A 5 -27.98 41.45 -16.26
CA MET A 5 -27.47 40.21 -16.87
C MET A 5 -26.27 40.49 -17.76
N LEU A 6 -26.29 41.59 -18.53
CA LEU A 6 -25.18 41.99 -19.37
C LEU A 6 -23.95 42.36 -18.54
N TYR A 7 -24.14 43.09 -17.43
CA TYR A 7 -23.05 43.45 -16.53
C TYR A 7 -22.42 42.22 -15.88
N MET A 8 -23.24 41.26 -15.42
CA MET A 8 -22.71 39.98 -14.85
C MET A 8 -21.95 39.16 -15.90
N LEU A 9 -22.47 39.06 -17.11
CA LEU A 9 -21.79 38.33 -18.19
C LEU A 9 -20.43 38.96 -18.52
N LEU A 10 -20.40 40.28 -18.72
CA LEU A 10 -19.18 41.04 -19.03
C LEU A 10 -18.15 40.90 -17.88
N SER A 11 -18.59 41.05 -16.63
CA SER A 11 -17.71 40.88 -15.46
C SER A 11 -17.12 39.48 -15.37
N ASN A 12 -17.92 38.43 -15.62
CA ASN A 12 -17.45 37.04 -15.64
C ASN A 12 -16.44 36.80 -16.78
N ILE A 13 -16.65 37.36 -17.97
CA ILE A 13 -15.70 37.27 -19.10
C ILE A 13 -14.37 37.94 -18.73
N ILE A 14 -14.42 39.15 -18.18
CA ILE A 14 -13.23 39.90 -17.78
C ILE A 14 -12.45 39.13 -16.70
N LEU A 15 -13.13 38.67 -15.66
CA LEU A 15 -12.51 37.87 -14.60
C LEU A 15 -11.89 36.59 -15.16
N PHE A 16 -12.59 35.91 -16.07
CA PHE A 16 -12.05 34.70 -16.72
C PHE A 16 -10.76 35.00 -17.49
N LEU A 17 -10.75 36.05 -18.31
CA LEU A 17 -9.56 36.41 -19.09
C LEU A 17 -8.37 36.75 -18.19
N ILE A 18 -8.58 37.56 -17.14
CA ILE A 18 -7.53 37.95 -16.20
C ILE A 18 -6.98 36.74 -15.43
N LEU A 19 -7.89 35.95 -14.87
CA LEU A 19 -7.45 34.82 -14.01
C LEU A 19 -6.94 33.64 -14.84
N ALA A 20 -7.49 33.39 -16.02
CA ALA A 20 -6.95 32.35 -16.92
C ALA A 20 -5.55 32.71 -17.41
N ALA A 21 -5.31 33.97 -17.82
CA ALA A 21 -3.98 34.47 -18.21
C ALA A 21 -2.96 34.33 -17.06
N SER A 22 -3.41 34.55 -15.81
CA SER A 22 -2.55 34.51 -14.62
C SER A 22 -2.27 33.11 -14.11
N PHE A 23 -3.20 32.17 -14.23
CA PHE A 23 -3.18 30.90 -13.50
C PHE A 23 -3.27 29.65 -14.36
N PHE A 24 -3.64 29.72 -15.64
CA PHE A 24 -3.64 28.59 -16.55
C PHE A 24 -2.20 28.25 -17.01
N PRO A 25 -1.91 26.99 -17.32
CA PRO A 25 -0.61 26.59 -17.81
C PRO A 25 -0.35 27.14 -19.23
N LYS A 26 0.83 27.67 -19.47
CA LYS A 26 1.24 28.21 -20.81
C LYS A 26 1.35 27.13 -21.90
N ARG A 27 1.34 25.83 -21.56
CA ARG A 27 1.42 24.71 -22.50
C ARG A 27 0.01 24.18 -22.79
N ARG A 28 -0.24 23.74 -24.03
CA ARG A 28 -1.49 23.05 -24.41
C ARG A 28 -1.71 21.84 -23.52
N VAL A 29 -2.87 21.77 -22.88
CA VAL A 29 -3.26 20.68 -21.99
C VAL A 29 -4.39 19.89 -22.67
N PRO A 30 -4.31 18.55 -22.75
CA PRO A 30 -5.41 17.74 -23.27
C PRO A 30 -6.55 17.71 -22.24
N ILE A 31 -7.47 18.70 -22.30
CA ILE A 31 -8.55 18.91 -21.32
C ILE A 31 -9.44 17.66 -21.19
N VAL A 32 -9.79 17.03 -22.29
CA VAL A 32 -10.62 15.80 -22.32
C VAL A 32 -9.97 14.67 -21.52
N LYS A 33 -8.66 14.45 -21.74
CA LYS A 33 -7.91 13.43 -20.98
C LYS A 33 -7.88 13.76 -19.48
N LYS A 34 -7.70 15.03 -19.12
CA LYS A 34 -7.74 15.48 -17.72
C LYS A 34 -9.12 15.31 -17.09
N PHE A 35 -10.17 15.59 -17.84
CA PHE A 35 -11.55 15.36 -17.39
C PHE A 35 -11.78 13.86 -17.11
N LEU A 36 -11.33 12.97 -17.98
CA LEU A 36 -11.43 11.52 -17.78
C LEU A 36 -10.58 11.03 -16.60
N ASP A 37 -9.37 11.58 -16.42
CA ASP A 37 -8.51 11.27 -15.27
C ASP A 37 -9.17 11.63 -13.92
N PHE A 38 -10.04 12.64 -13.89
CA PHE A 38 -10.70 13.16 -12.68
C PHE A 38 -12.23 12.96 -12.67
N LYS A 39 -12.76 12.11 -13.55
CA LYS A 39 -14.21 11.90 -13.75
C LYS A 39 -15.00 11.68 -12.46
N THR A 40 -14.48 10.91 -11.51
CA THR A 40 -15.14 10.64 -10.23
C THR A 40 -15.32 11.92 -9.40
N TYR A 41 -14.32 12.78 -9.36
CA TYR A 41 -14.38 14.05 -8.59
C TYR A 41 -15.32 15.05 -9.23
N VAL A 42 -15.29 15.11 -10.56
CA VAL A 42 -16.21 15.96 -11.33
C VAL A 42 -17.65 15.47 -11.17
N ALA A 43 -17.88 14.16 -11.26
CA ALA A 43 -19.21 13.58 -11.06
C ALA A 43 -19.79 13.90 -9.65
N ILE A 44 -18.95 13.88 -8.61
CA ILE A 44 -19.37 14.26 -7.25
C ILE A 44 -19.77 15.75 -7.21
N ILE A 45 -18.99 16.64 -7.80
CA ILE A 45 -19.31 18.08 -7.84
C ILE A 45 -20.64 18.29 -8.55
N ILE A 46 -20.82 17.70 -9.74
CA ILE A 46 -22.06 17.82 -10.52
C ILE A 46 -23.25 17.26 -9.73
N ALA A 47 -23.10 16.07 -9.12
CA ALA A 47 -24.17 15.44 -8.35
C ALA A 47 -24.61 16.30 -7.14
N VAL A 48 -23.65 16.88 -6.40
CA VAL A 48 -23.95 17.75 -5.26
C VAL A 48 -24.65 19.04 -5.74
N THR A 49 -24.18 19.65 -6.83
CA THR A 49 -24.80 20.85 -7.39
C THR A 49 -26.21 20.58 -7.91
N ALA A 50 -26.41 19.44 -8.62
CA ALA A 50 -27.73 19.04 -9.09
C ALA A 50 -28.70 18.76 -7.93
N PHE A 51 -28.22 18.11 -6.87
CA PHE A 51 -29.00 17.86 -5.67
C PHE A 51 -29.41 19.17 -4.98
N GLN A 52 -28.52 20.17 -4.91
CA GLN A 52 -28.83 21.51 -4.39
C GLN A 52 -29.97 22.15 -5.16
N ILE A 53 -29.94 22.11 -6.48
CA ILE A 53 -31.01 22.66 -7.32
C ILE A 53 -32.35 21.98 -7.04
N ILE A 54 -32.35 20.68 -6.89
CA ILE A 54 -33.54 19.87 -6.54
C ILE A 54 -34.05 20.23 -5.15
N GLU A 55 -33.17 20.34 -4.18
CA GLU A 55 -33.49 20.68 -2.80
C GLU A 55 -34.17 22.05 -2.72
N VAL A 56 -33.54 23.10 -3.29
CA VAL A 56 -34.07 24.47 -3.29
C VAL A 56 -35.41 24.58 -4.00
N ASN A 57 -35.62 23.90 -5.12
CA ASN A 57 -36.82 24.11 -5.95
C ASN A 57 -38.00 23.16 -5.64
N LEU A 58 -37.73 21.99 -5.07
CA LEU A 58 -38.74 20.94 -4.86
C LEU A 58 -38.92 20.53 -3.40
N ILE A 59 -37.84 20.50 -2.61
CA ILE A 59 -37.89 19.93 -1.27
C ILE A 59 -38.12 21.01 -0.20
N ASP A 60 -37.48 22.14 -0.32
CA ASP A 60 -37.51 23.21 0.69
C ASP A 60 -38.94 23.71 0.99
N GLY A 61 -39.74 23.99 -0.02
CA GLY A 61 -41.15 24.43 0.16
C GLY A 61 -41.95 23.40 0.96
N PHE A 62 -41.82 22.10 0.63
CA PHE A 62 -42.50 21.01 1.30
C PHE A 62 -42.07 20.85 2.76
N THR A 63 -40.76 20.87 3.04
CA THR A 63 -40.26 20.69 4.41
C THR A 63 -40.56 21.91 5.28
N THR A 64 -40.52 23.10 4.75
CA THR A 64 -40.91 24.34 5.45
C THR A 64 -42.38 24.29 5.89
N GLU A 65 -43.27 23.87 4.99
CA GLU A 65 -44.69 23.70 5.30
C GLU A 65 -44.90 22.59 6.35
N LEU A 66 -44.18 21.48 6.24
CA LEU A 66 -44.27 20.37 7.19
C LEU A 66 -43.78 20.75 8.60
N VAL A 67 -42.72 21.54 8.72
CA VAL A 67 -42.18 21.99 10.03
C VAL A 67 -43.08 23.10 10.62
N GLY A 68 -43.67 23.97 9.81
CA GLY A 68 -44.63 25.00 10.21
C GLY A 68 -44.13 26.03 11.21
N LYS A 69 -42.79 26.15 11.40
CA LYS A 69 -42.15 27.11 12.31
C LYS A 69 -40.91 27.72 11.67
N ASP A 70 -40.69 29.00 11.92
CA ASP A 70 -39.45 29.67 11.57
C ASP A 70 -38.62 29.94 12.83
N PHE A 71 -37.37 29.50 12.81
CA PHE A 71 -36.45 29.62 13.93
C PHE A 71 -35.63 30.90 13.93
N ALA A 72 -35.82 31.80 12.95
CA ALA A 72 -35.18 33.13 12.89
C ALA A 72 -35.42 33.97 14.13
N SER A 73 -36.61 33.84 14.76
CA SER A 73 -36.95 34.54 16.00
C SER A 73 -35.95 34.28 17.13
N ILE A 74 -35.36 33.08 17.19
CA ILE A 74 -34.32 32.73 18.19
C ILE A 74 -33.08 33.59 17.94
N PHE A 75 -32.63 33.69 16.69
CA PHE A 75 -31.44 34.45 16.33
C PHE A 75 -31.67 35.96 16.51
N TYR A 76 -32.85 36.43 16.11
CA TYR A 76 -33.22 37.82 16.28
C TYR A 76 -33.16 38.26 17.74
N SER A 77 -33.53 37.44 18.69
CA SER A 77 -33.60 37.80 20.12
C SER A 77 -32.26 38.31 20.67
N TYR A 78 -31.14 37.89 20.12
CA TYR A 78 -29.80 38.29 20.60
C TYR A 78 -28.91 38.94 19.53
N GLU A 79 -29.27 38.87 18.22
CA GLU A 79 -28.47 39.46 17.15
C GLU A 79 -29.02 40.78 16.64
N LYS A 80 -30.24 41.15 17.03
CA LYS A 80 -30.88 42.44 16.62
C LYS A 80 -29.96 43.67 16.76
N PRO A 81 -29.25 43.91 17.88
CA PRO A 81 -28.41 45.09 18.00
C PRO A 81 -27.27 45.16 16.99
N LEU A 82 -26.72 44.00 16.57
CA LEU A 82 -25.68 43.92 15.56
C LEU A 82 -26.17 44.39 14.21
N PHE A 83 -27.36 43.96 13.76
CA PHE A 83 -27.91 44.33 12.47
C PHE A 83 -28.46 45.77 12.45
N GLU A 84 -28.98 46.27 13.57
CA GLU A 84 -29.31 47.68 13.71
C GLU A 84 -28.08 48.59 13.56
N LEU A 85 -26.95 48.18 14.17
CA LEU A 85 -25.65 48.87 14.05
C LEU A 85 -25.13 48.86 12.61
N ILE A 86 -25.18 47.70 11.94
CA ILE A 86 -24.73 47.56 10.54
C ILE A 86 -25.58 48.45 9.63
N ASN A 87 -26.89 48.34 9.74
CA ASN A 87 -27.82 49.05 8.84
C ASN A 87 -27.80 50.57 9.05
N SER A 88 -27.49 51.03 10.27
CA SER A 88 -27.35 52.49 10.55
C SER A 88 -26.04 53.10 10.04
N ASN A 89 -25.02 52.27 9.75
CA ASN A 89 -23.68 52.70 9.34
C ASN A 89 -23.26 52.19 7.95
N LEU A 90 -24.20 52.03 7.03
CA LEU A 90 -23.89 51.57 5.67
C LEU A 90 -23.09 52.65 4.89
N ASN A 91 -22.01 52.19 4.26
CA ASN A 91 -21.16 53.01 3.39
C ASN A 91 -21.22 52.46 1.96
N ASP A 92 -21.48 53.34 0.99
CA ASP A 92 -21.67 52.95 -0.43
C ASP A 92 -20.46 52.21 -1.01
N GLY A 93 -19.24 52.60 -0.66
CA GLY A 93 -18.03 51.92 -1.13
C GLY A 93 -17.91 50.52 -0.57
N ALA A 94 -18.20 50.32 0.72
CA ALA A 94 -18.21 48.99 1.34
C ALA A 94 -19.39 48.14 0.81
N LEU A 95 -20.53 48.74 0.55
CA LEU A 95 -21.69 48.10 -0.05
C LEU A 95 -21.38 47.60 -1.47
N LEU A 96 -20.77 48.41 -2.31
CA LEU A 96 -20.36 48.05 -3.68
C LEU A 96 -19.34 46.91 -3.65
N MET A 97 -18.39 46.97 -2.73
CA MET A 97 -17.41 45.88 -2.54
C MET A 97 -18.08 44.57 -2.09
N ALA A 98 -18.99 44.63 -1.13
CA ALA A 98 -19.71 43.46 -0.63
C ALA A 98 -20.58 42.83 -1.72
N VAL A 99 -21.29 43.67 -2.52
CA VAL A 99 -22.07 43.21 -3.67
C VAL A 99 -21.19 42.58 -4.73
N PHE A 100 -20.07 43.19 -5.10
CA PHE A 100 -19.13 42.59 -6.06
C PHE A 100 -18.63 41.24 -5.60
N LEU A 101 -18.20 41.12 -4.34
CA LEU A 101 -17.70 39.88 -3.79
C LEU A 101 -18.78 38.80 -3.77
N TYR A 102 -19.99 39.12 -3.40
CA TYR A 102 -21.07 38.16 -3.20
C TYR A 102 -21.76 37.75 -4.50
N ILE A 103 -22.09 38.71 -5.35
CA ILE A 103 -22.90 38.48 -6.58
C ILE A 103 -22.04 38.14 -7.79
N VAL A 104 -20.80 38.68 -7.89
CA VAL A 104 -19.97 38.52 -9.08
C VAL A 104 -18.85 37.53 -8.81
N PHE A 105 -18.02 37.79 -7.80
CA PHE A 105 -16.78 37.05 -7.62
C PHE A 105 -16.99 35.67 -7.02
N TYR A 106 -17.89 35.49 -6.06
CA TYR A 106 -18.17 34.20 -5.45
C TYR A 106 -18.76 33.19 -6.45
N PRO A 107 -19.86 33.48 -7.18
CA PRO A 107 -20.38 32.54 -8.18
C PRO A 107 -19.35 32.22 -9.27
N PHE A 108 -18.55 33.21 -9.69
CA PHE A 108 -17.44 32.97 -10.61
C PHE A 108 -16.47 31.94 -10.07
N THR A 109 -16.07 32.03 -8.81
CA THR A 109 -15.10 31.11 -8.21
C THR A 109 -15.62 29.66 -8.05
N LEU A 110 -16.94 29.49 -7.96
CA LEU A 110 -17.57 28.15 -7.85
C LEU A 110 -17.29 27.25 -9.07
N TRP A 111 -17.31 27.82 -10.27
CA TRP A 111 -17.04 27.06 -11.49
C TRP A 111 -15.58 27.21 -11.97
N PHE A 112 -14.97 28.38 -11.79
CA PHE A 112 -13.60 28.63 -12.24
C PHE A 112 -12.57 27.80 -11.44
N THR A 113 -12.71 27.68 -10.12
CA THR A 113 -11.77 26.96 -9.26
C THR A 113 -11.66 25.47 -9.61
N PRO A 114 -12.75 24.70 -9.72
CA PRO A 114 -12.67 23.32 -10.17
C PRO A 114 -12.09 23.17 -11.58
N LEU A 115 -12.45 24.08 -12.51
CA LEU A 115 -11.86 24.10 -13.84
C LEU A 115 -10.35 24.35 -13.79
N LEU A 116 -9.89 25.31 -12.99
CA LEU A 116 -8.47 25.58 -12.79
C LEU A 116 -7.71 24.37 -12.24
N PHE A 117 -8.30 23.64 -11.28
CA PHE A 117 -7.70 22.42 -10.73
C PHE A 117 -7.57 21.31 -11.79
N LEU A 118 -8.58 21.16 -12.66
CA LEU A 118 -8.57 20.21 -13.77
C LEU A 118 -7.45 20.53 -14.76
N VAL A 119 -7.43 21.77 -15.26
CA VAL A 119 -6.49 22.22 -16.29
C VAL A 119 -5.04 22.12 -15.79
N ASN A 120 -4.79 22.49 -14.53
CA ASN A 120 -3.46 22.36 -13.92
C ASN A 120 -3.11 20.95 -13.44
N GLY A 121 -4.05 19.99 -13.49
CA GLY A 121 -3.82 18.61 -13.01
C GLY A 121 -3.58 18.52 -11.50
N GLU A 122 -4.24 19.37 -10.72
CA GLU A 122 -4.09 19.45 -9.25
C GLU A 122 -5.02 18.45 -8.55
N GLU A 123 -4.69 17.13 -8.67
CA GLU A 123 -5.50 16.02 -8.16
C GLU A 123 -5.91 16.19 -6.69
N LYS A 124 -4.97 16.64 -5.85
CA LYS A 124 -5.26 16.80 -4.42
C LYS A 124 -6.26 17.92 -4.15
N SER A 125 -6.17 19.01 -4.88
CA SER A 125 -7.07 20.16 -4.77
C SER A 125 -8.49 19.79 -5.17
N ILE A 126 -8.68 19.17 -6.35
CA ILE A 126 -10.01 18.76 -6.82
C ILE A 126 -10.63 17.67 -5.94
N LYS A 127 -9.81 16.75 -5.41
CA LYS A 127 -10.25 15.73 -4.48
C LYS A 127 -10.76 16.31 -3.17
N VAL A 128 -10.03 17.30 -2.59
CA VAL A 128 -10.45 17.99 -1.36
C VAL A 128 -11.72 18.77 -1.60
N LEU A 129 -11.82 19.44 -2.74
CA LEU A 129 -13.02 20.21 -3.11
C LEU A 129 -14.25 19.29 -3.23
N SER A 130 -14.18 18.23 -4.04
CA SER A 130 -15.32 17.34 -4.30
C SER A 130 -15.84 16.65 -3.04
N TYR A 131 -14.95 16.02 -2.28
CA TYR A 131 -15.37 15.38 -1.01
C TYR A 131 -15.76 16.39 0.06
N GLY A 132 -15.16 17.59 0.05
CA GLY A 132 -15.51 18.66 0.95
C GLY A 132 -16.93 19.16 0.70
N LEU A 133 -17.29 19.39 -0.55
CA LEU A 133 -18.65 19.74 -0.94
C LEU A 133 -19.66 18.69 -0.45
N LEU A 134 -19.40 17.41 -0.74
CA LEU A 134 -20.26 16.33 -0.28
C LEU A 134 -20.44 16.32 1.25
N MET A 135 -19.35 16.53 2.00
CA MET A 135 -19.41 16.52 3.48
C MET A 135 -20.12 17.75 4.04
N ILE A 136 -19.94 18.92 3.43
CA ILE A 136 -20.66 20.15 3.82
C ILE A 136 -22.16 19.97 3.62
N TYR A 137 -22.59 19.46 2.46
CA TYR A 137 -23.99 19.21 2.17
C TYR A 137 -24.60 18.15 3.08
N LEU A 138 -23.90 17.03 3.34
CA LEU A 138 -24.36 16.03 4.29
C LEU A 138 -24.50 16.57 5.71
N PHE A 139 -23.70 17.58 6.08
CA PHE A 139 -23.82 18.26 7.37
C PHE A 139 -24.99 19.23 7.38
N ALA A 140 -25.18 20.02 6.32
CA ALA A 140 -26.18 21.07 6.25
C ALA A 140 -27.62 20.53 6.04
N LEU A 141 -27.75 19.42 5.30
CA LEU A 141 -29.04 18.87 4.89
C LEU A 141 -30.07 18.66 6.02
N PRO A 142 -29.72 18.09 7.19
CA PRO A 142 -30.70 17.96 8.29
C PRO A 142 -31.25 19.30 8.79
N PHE A 143 -30.43 20.33 8.75
CA PHE A 143 -30.87 21.70 9.15
C PHE A 143 -31.81 22.29 8.14
N TYR A 144 -31.49 22.18 6.86
CA TYR A 144 -32.34 22.69 5.78
C TYR A 144 -33.71 21.99 5.73
N LEU A 145 -33.76 20.69 6.05
CA LEU A 145 -34.99 19.95 6.07
C LEU A 145 -35.86 20.20 7.32
N PHE A 146 -35.24 20.45 8.48
CA PHE A 146 -35.97 20.43 9.76
C PHE A 146 -35.79 21.69 10.61
N PHE A 147 -35.00 22.67 10.17
CA PHE A 147 -34.69 23.85 10.94
C PHE A 147 -34.70 25.12 10.04
N PRO A 148 -35.88 25.47 9.45
CA PRO A 148 -35.97 26.62 8.57
C PRO A 148 -35.68 27.92 9.33
N VAL A 149 -34.80 28.73 8.77
CA VAL A 149 -34.37 30.03 9.31
C VAL A 149 -34.45 31.06 8.18
N THR A 150 -35.37 32.03 8.31
CA THR A 150 -35.51 33.15 7.35
C THR A 150 -34.30 34.06 7.42
N ASN A 151 -33.86 34.59 6.29
CA ASN A 151 -32.75 35.52 6.20
C ASN A 151 -33.07 36.87 6.92
N VAL A 152 -32.01 37.59 7.32
CA VAL A 152 -32.09 38.76 8.15
C VAL A 152 -32.96 39.85 7.52
N TYR A 153 -32.70 40.22 6.26
CA TYR A 153 -33.40 41.32 5.63
C TYR A 153 -34.89 41.04 5.37
N THR A 154 -35.26 39.79 5.06
CA THR A 154 -36.67 39.40 4.93
C THR A 154 -37.36 39.42 6.29
N TYR A 155 -36.72 38.89 7.34
CA TYR A 155 -37.26 38.84 8.68
C TYR A 155 -37.45 40.22 9.31
N LEU A 156 -36.49 41.15 9.03
CA LEU A 156 -36.52 42.51 9.56
C LEU A 156 -37.29 43.48 8.65
N HIS A 157 -37.88 43.01 7.54
CA HIS A 157 -38.54 43.83 6.55
C HIS A 157 -37.67 45.01 6.06
N LEU A 158 -36.36 44.76 5.87
CA LEU A 158 -35.46 45.78 5.37
C LEU A 158 -35.57 45.91 3.85
N ASP A 159 -35.33 47.13 3.32
CA ASP A 159 -35.11 47.30 1.88
C ASP A 159 -33.88 46.45 1.46
N PHE A 160 -34.02 45.72 0.36
CA PHE A 160 -32.92 44.91 -0.13
C PHE A 160 -31.78 45.83 -0.60
N HIS A 161 -30.69 45.86 0.11
CA HIS A 161 -29.59 46.82 -0.16
C HIS A 161 -29.00 46.69 -1.56
N LEU A 162 -29.15 45.54 -2.20
CA LEU A 162 -28.72 45.32 -3.59
C LEU A 162 -29.55 46.08 -4.61
N ASP A 163 -30.85 46.30 -4.38
CA ASP A 163 -31.74 47.02 -5.29
C ASP A 163 -31.43 48.50 -5.34
N ARG A 164 -30.80 49.08 -4.31
CA ARG A 164 -30.28 50.45 -4.34
C ARG A 164 -29.21 50.66 -5.40
N LEU A 165 -28.46 49.62 -5.74
CA LEU A 165 -27.35 49.65 -6.70
C LEU A 165 -27.75 49.14 -8.08
N ILE A 166 -28.55 48.06 -8.13
CA ILE A 166 -28.95 47.38 -9.37
C ILE A 166 -30.40 46.96 -9.26
N SER A 167 -31.32 47.76 -9.83
CA SER A 167 -32.77 47.51 -9.78
C SER A 167 -33.15 46.15 -10.36
N GLY A 168 -33.95 45.34 -9.62
CA GLY A 168 -34.47 44.04 -10.00
C GLY A 168 -33.48 42.90 -9.88
N ILE A 169 -32.41 43.05 -9.09
CA ILE A 169 -31.45 41.99 -8.82
C ILE A 169 -32.02 40.97 -7.81
N ASP A 170 -32.97 41.37 -6.99
CA ASP A 170 -33.70 40.52 -6.06
C ASP A 170 -34.43 39.38 -6.76
N ASP A 171 -35.09 39.63 -7.89
CA ASP A 171 -35.73 38.61 -8.73
C ASP A 171 -34.74 37.49 -9.13
N PHE A 172 -33.49 37.85 -9.48
CA PHE A 172 -32.46 36.87 -9.82
C PHE A 172 -31.98 36.10 -8.59
N PHE A 173 -31.76 36.81 -7.48
CA PHE A 173 -31.27 36.22 -6.26
C PHE A 173 -32.17 35.06 -5.78
N TYR A 174 -33.50 35.26 -5.83
CA TYR A 174 -34.49 34.26 -5.44
C TYR A 174 -34.73 33.12 -6.46
N THR A 175 -34.13 33.18 -7.63
CA THR A 175 -34.14 32.02 -8.55
C THR A 175 -33.15 30.95 -8.15
N VAL A 176 -32.14 31.30 -7.34
CA VAL A 176 -31.03 30.42 -7.00
C VAL A 176 -30.86 30.18 -5.49
N THR A 177 -31.62 30.88 -4.65
CA THR A 177 -31.62 30.76 -3.19
C THR A 177 -33.03 30.76 -2.63
N THR A 178 -33.22 30.24 -1.42
CA THR A 178 -34.49 30.28 -0.69
C THR A 178 -34.40 31.32 0.42
N LYS A 179 -35.61 31.79 0.90
CA LYS A 179 -35.70 32.80 1.94
C LYS A 179 -35.38 32.24 3.34
N ASN A 180 -35.49 30.92 3.54
CA ASN A 180 -35.56 30.24 4.85
C ASN A 180 -34.50 29.16 5.06
N ASN A 181 -33.58 28.89 4.10
CA ASN A 181 -32.46 27.97 4.26
C ASN A 181 -31.17 28.69 4.66
N CYS A 182 -31.22 29.54 5.70
CA CYS A 182 -30.07 30.34 6.09
C CYS A 182 -29.06 29.59 6.94
N PHE A 183 -29.50 28.63 7.79
CA PHE A 183 -28.63 27.94 8.72
C PHE A 183 -28.34 26.46 8.29
N PRO A 184 -27.07 26.07 8.23
CA PRO A 184 -25.81 26.83 8.31
C PRO A 184 -25.48 27.54 6.97
N SER A 185 -24.73 28.64 6.99
CA SER A 185 -24.37 29.36 5.78
C SER A 185 -23.47 28.52 4.84
N LEU A 186 -24.00 28.11 3.68
CA LEU A 186 -23.20 27.43 2.62
C LEU A 186 -22.22 28.41 1.95
N HIS A 187 -22.54 29.68 1.82
CA HIS A 187 -21.63 30.68 1.26
C HIS A 187 -20.30 30.72 2.01
N VAL A 188 -20.39 30.75 3.34
CA VAL A 188 -19.22 30.72 4.21
C VAL A 188 -18.50 29.36 4.13
N ALA A 189 -19.25 28.26 4.28
CA ALA A 189 -18.66 26.92 4.28
C ALA A 189 -17.92 26.59 2.97
N ILE A 190 -18.52 26.90 1.81
CA ILE A 190 -17.93 26.64 0.50
C ILE A 190 -16.75 27.58 0.22
N SER A 191 -16.84 28.86 0.61
CA SER A 191 -15.71 29.79 0.46
C SER A 191 -14.48 29.35 1.24
N LEU A 192 -14.66 28.88 2.48
CA LEU A 192 -13.60 28.27 3.28
C LEU A 192 -13.05 26.98 2.65
N LEU A 193 -13.92 26.18 2.01
CA LEU A 193 -13.51 24.98 1.30
C LEU A 193 -12.70 25.31 0.04
N LEU A 194 -13.08 26.32 -0.75
CA LEU A 194 -12.33 26.81 -1.90
C LEU A 194 -10.93 27.29 -1.46
N ALA A 195 -10.87 28.09 -0.39
CA ALA A 195 -9.61 28.51 0.20
C ALA A 195 -8.75 27.33 0.64
N LYS A 196 -9.30 26.37 1.38
CA LYS A 196 -8.59 25.17 1.82
C LYS A 196 -8.11 24.31 0.67
N SER A 197 -8.94 24.02 -0.32
CA SER A 197 -8.60 23.20 -1.47
C SER A 197 -7.48 23.82 -2.30
N SER A 198 -7.48 25.14 -2.47
CA SER A 198 -6.45 25.88 -3.19
C SER A 198 -5.07 25.84 -2.50
N THR A 199 -5.00 25.64 -1.18
CA THR A 199 -3.71 25.51 -0.46
C THR A 199 -2.85 24.34 -0.95
N PHE A 200 -3.45 23.34 -1.60
CA PHE A 200 -2.74 22.20 -2.16
C PHE A 200 -2.19 22.43 -3.56
N MET A 201 -2.57 23.55 -4.23
CA MET A 201 -2.02 23.94 -5.52
C MET A 201 -0.53 24.26 -5.44
N ARG A 202 0.16 24.08 -6.57
CA ARG A 202 1.55 24.53 -6.74
C ARG A 202 1.67 26.06 -6.70
N ASN A 203 0.72 26.74 -7.33
CA ASN A 203 0.68 28.20 -7.36
C ASN A 203 0.03 28.76 -6.08
N LYS A 204 0.85 29.32 -5.19
CA LYS A 204 0.39 29.88 -3.91
C LYS A 204 -0.34 31.21 -4.03
N LYS A 205 -0.14 31.97 -5.11
CA LYS A 205 -0.83 33.23 -5.33
C LYS A 205 -2.36 33.03 -5.41
N TYR A 206 -2.80 31.97 -6.11
CA TYR A 206 -4.23 31.64 -6.17
C TYR A 206 -4.80 31.23 -4.79
N SER A 207 -4.02 30.56 -3.98
CA SER A 207 -4.44 30.22 -2.61
C SER A 207 -4.65 31.46 -1.74
N HIS A 208 -3.79 32.48 -1.85
CA HIS A 208 -3.97 33.74 -1.13
C HIS A 208 -5.22 34.49 -1.64
N LEU A 209 -5.46 34.49 -2.96
CA LEU A 209 -6.67 35.08 -3.54
C LEU A 209 -7.94 34.43 -2.98
N MET A 210 -7.96 33.06 -2.87
CA MET A 210 -9.10 32.34 -2.31
C MET A 210 -9.27 32.55 -0.80
N MET A 211 -8.20 32.78 -0.08
CA MET A 211 -8.29 33.18 1.34
C MET A 211 -8.87 34.58 1.52
N ALA A 212 -8.44 35.53 0.68
CA ALA A 212 -9.00 36.86 0.68
C ALA A 212 -10.49 36.86 0.28
N GLN A 213 -10.86 36.07 -0.74
CA GLN A 213 -12.27 35.86 -1.13
C GLN A 213 -13.10 35.29 0.01
N ALA A 214 -12.61 34.26 0.75
CA ALA A 214 -13.34 33.70 1.87
C ALA A 214 -13.57 34.73 2.99
N ALA A 215 -12.55 35.53 3.33
CA ALA A 215 -12.71 36.62 4.29
C ALA A 215 -13.71 37.68 3.79
N GLY A 216 -13.66 38.02 2.51
CA GLY A 216 -14.59 38.94 1.89
C GLY A 216 -16.05 38.47 1.90
N ILE A 217 -16.28 37.12 1.71
CA ILE A 217 -17.64 36.57 1.80
C ILE A 217 -18.16 36.58 3.23
N LEU A 218 -17.31 36.26 4.24
CA LEU A 218 -17.71 36.39 5.63
C LEU A 218 -18.17 37.79 5.98
N PHE A 219 -17.47 38.81 5.47
CA PHE A 219 -17.87 40.21 5.61
C PHE A 219 -19.17 40.50 4.85
N SER A 220 -19.24 40.10 3.57
CA SER A 220 -20.35 40.48 2.67
C SER A 220 -21.70 39.92 3.14
N VAL A 221 -21.75 38.66 3.63
CA VAL A 221 -23.02 38.02 4.04
C VAL A 221 -23.63 38.69 5.27
N LEU A 222 -22.80 39.24 6.15
CA LEU A 222 -23.26 40.03 7.32
C LEU A 222 -23.61 41.47 6.92
N TYR A 223 -22.72 42.13 6.16
CA TYR A 223 -22.87 43.51 5.77
C TYR A 223 -24.10 43.77 4.89
N LEU A 224 -24.43 42.76 4.04
CA LEU A 224 -25.64 42.78 3.20
C LEU A 224 -26.88 42.26 3.92
N SER A 225 -26.80 41.96 5.21
CA SER A 225 -27.90 41.42 6.01
C SER A 225 -28.54 40.14 5.41
N ILE A 226 -27.74 39.29 4.75
CA ILE A 226 -28.20 38.06 4.12
C ILE A 226 -28.24 36.91 5.12
N HIS A 227 -27.25 36.82 6.00
CA HIS A 227 -27.12 35.76 7.00
C HIS A 227 -27.02 36.31 8.42
N TRP A 228 -27.60 35.60 9.37
CA TRP A 228 -27.36 35.80 10.79
C TRP A 228 -25.90 35.48 11.14
N PHE A 229 -25.36 36.12 12.17
CA PHE A 229 -24.00 35.79 12.65
C PHE A 229 -23.90 34.30 13.06
N THR A 230 -24.95 33.77 13.65
CA THR A 230 -25.07 32.34 13.99
C THR A 230 -24.98 31.46 12.74
N ASP A 231 -25.56 31.85 11.60
CA ASP A 231 -25.44 31.12 10.33
C ASP A 231 -23.99 31.05 9.85
N VAL A 232 -23.26 32.15 10.00
CA VAL A 232 -21.83 32.26 9.67
C VAL A 232 -21.02 31.27 10.56
N CYS A 233 -21.29 31.26 11.85
CA CYS A 233 -20.67 30.31 12.78
C CYS A 233 -21.00 28.87 12.39
N GLY A 234 -22.25 28.57 12.05
CA GLY A 234 -22.69 27.28 11.54
C GLY A 234 -21.94 26.86 10.27
N GLY A 235 -21.73 27.80 9.33
CA GLY A 235 -20.94 27.58 8.11
C GLY A 235 -19.46 27.26 8.39
N VAL A 236 -18.85 27.96 9.35
CA VAL A 236 -17.48 27.65 9.81
C VAL A 236 -17.40 26.24 10.41
N ILE A 237 -18.39 25.85 11.23
CA ILE A 237 -18.46 24.51 11.83
C ILE A 237 -18.63 23.45 10.74
N ALA A 238 -19.49 23.66 9.73
CA ALA A 238 -19.68 22.77 8.61
C ALA A 238 -18.37 22.57 7.82
N ALA A 239 -17.63 23.65 7.54
CA ALA A 239 -16.32 23.58 6.90
C ALA A 239 -15.30 22.81 7.75
N ALA A 240 -15.24 23.09 9.06
CA ALA A 240 -14.34 22.40 9.99
C ALA A 240 -14.65 20.89 10.08
N PHE A 241 -15.94 20.53 10.10
CA PHE A 241 -16.39 19.13 10.03
C PHE A 241 -15.90 18.46 8.75
N ALA A 242 -16.12 19.09 7.58
CA ALA A 242 -15.65 18.55 6.30
C ALA A 242 -14.12 18.39 6.27
N PHE A 243 -13.37 19.38 6.77
CA PHE A 243 -11.90 19.28 6.87
C PHE A 243 -11.44 18.13 7.76
N LYS A 244 -12.08 17.95 8.90
CA LYS A 244 -11.77 16.83 9.82
C LYS A 244 -12.04 15.47 9.19
N MET A 245 -13.14 15.34 8.44
CA MET A 245 -13.49 14.11 7.74
C MET A 245 -12.51 13.81 6.59
N ILE A 246 -12.09 14.83 5.82
CA ILE A 246 -11.08 14.69 4.78
C ILE A 246 -9.71 14.36 5.38
N ASP A 247 -9.30 15.05 6.45
CA ASP A 247 -8.02 14.83 7.12
C ASP A 247 -7.94 13.47 7.81
N ARG A 248 -9.05 12.89 8.29
CA ARG A 248 -9.06 11.53 8.85
C ARG A 248 -8.57 10.49 7.83
N ARG A 249 -8.95 10.58 6.55
CA ARG A 249 -8.42 9.69 5.49
C ARG A 249 -6.96 9.94 5.15
N CYS A 250 -6.47 11.18 5.26
CA CYS A 250 -5.04 11.52 5.11
C CYS A 250 -4.24 11.28 6.38
N SER A 251 -4.89 11.11 7.56
CA SER A 251 -4.22 11.07 8.85
C SER A 251 -3.47 9.76 9.11
N ILE A 252 -3.92 8.62 8.57
CA ILE A 252 -3.28 7.31 8.78
C ILE A 252 -1.87 7.33 8.21
N GLU A 253 -1.72 7.66 6.93
CA GLU A 253 -0.39 7.73 6.29
C GLU A 253 0.53 8.76 6.98
N LYS A 254 -0.02 9.91 7.40
CA LYS A 254 0.75 10.90 8.16
C LYS A 254 1.19 10.37 9.52
N ARG A 255 0.31 9.67 10.26
CA ARG A 255 0.64 9.03 11.55
C ARG A 255 1.69 7.95 11.37
N VAL A 256 1.51 7.09 10.37
CA VAL A 256 2.50 6.06 10.02
C VAL A 256 3.84 6.70 9.68
N LEU A 257 3.87 7.73 8.82
CA LEU A 257 5.11 8.43 8.46
C LEU A 257 5.82 9.04 9.69
N LYS A 258 5.08 9.57 10.66
CA LYS A 258 5.67 10.09 11.90
C LYS A 258 6.40 8.99 12.69
N LYS A 259 5.86 7.76 12.67
CA LYS A 259 6.45 6.61 13.36
C LYS A 259 7.70 6.07 12.64
N ILE A 260 7.63 5.97 11.30
CA ILE A 260 8.66 5.28 10.48
C ILE A 260 9.74 6.20 9.91
N THR A 261 9.58 7.52 9.99
CA THR A 261 10.56 8.46 9.45
C THR A 261 11.54 8.87 10.53
N PRO A 262 12.85 8.69 10.32
CA PRO A 262 13.85 9.11 11.29
C PRO A 262 13.80 10.61 11.54
N SER A 263 13.98 11.02 12.79
CA SER A 263 14.09 12.41 13.21
C SER A 263 15.39 13.06 12.67
N ILE A 264 15.44 14.37 12.70
CA ILE A 264 16.66 15.12 12.29
C ILE A 264 17.87 14.71 13.16
N LYS A 265 17.67 14.48 14.46
CA LYS A 265 18.73 14.07 15.38
C LYS A 265 19.26 12.67 15.03
N GLU A 266 18.36 11.71 14.79
CA GLU A 266 18.72 10.34 14.37
C GLU A 266 19.46 10.33 13.03
N ARG A 267 19.02 11.13 12.06
CA ARG A 267 19.71 11.26 10.76
C ARG A 267 21.11 11.84 10.90
N ARG A 268 21.30 12.86 11.75
CA ARG A 268 22.63 13.42 12.01
C ARG A 268 23.55 12.38 12.65
N ARG A 269 23.05 11.64 13.66
CA ARG A 269 23.81 10.56 14.30
C ARG A 269 24.22 9.50 13.29
N LEU A 270 23.30 9.02 12.48
CA LEU A 270 23.58 8.03 11.44
C LEU A 270 24.61 8.54 10.43
N ASN A 271 24.48 9.79 9.95
CA ASN A 271 25.44 10.36 9.01
C ASN A 271 26.85 10.46 9.61
N ASN A 272 26.98 10.86 10.88
CA ASN A 272 28.27 10.91 11.55
C ASN A 272 28.89 9.51 11.68
N THR A 273 28.06 8.50 12.06
CA THR A 273 28.50 7.10 12.11
C THR A 273 28.97 6.59 10.74
N VAL A 274 28.26 6.94 9.67
CA VAL A 274 28.66 6.55 8.30
C VAL A 274 29.99 7.18 7.91
N ILE A 275 30.20 8.47 8.25
CA ILE A 275 31.48 9.17 7.97
C ILE A 275 32.61 8.48 8.71
N GLU A 276 32.45 8.20 9.99
CA GLU A 276 33.44 7.52 10.84
C GLU A 276 33.72 6.10 10.31
N LEU A 277 32.69 5.32 9.99
CA LEU A 277 32.82 3.97 9.41
C LEU A 277 33.64 3.99 8.12
N ILE A 278 33.29 4.88 7.18
CA ILE A 278 34.02 4.99 5.92
C ILE A 278 35.49 5.43 6.16
N GLY A 279 35.73 6.28 7.15
CA GLY A 279 37.08 6.66 7.58
C GLY A 279 37.90 5.46 8.06
N LYS A 280 37.34 4.68 9.00
CA LYS A 280 38.01 3.47 9.52
C LYS A 280 38.23 2.41 8.44
N ILE A 281 37.28 2.23 7.53
CA ILE A 281 37.47 1.31 6.41
C ILE A 281 38.62 1.72 5.54
N LYS A 282 38.76 3.02 5.24
CA LYS A 282 39.90 3.55 4.43
C LYS A 282 41.26 3.35 5.14
N GLU A 283 41.30 3.64 6.44
CA GLU A 283 42.50 3.42 7.24
C GLU A 283 42.94 1.94 7.22
N GLU A 284 42.00 1.00 7.35
CA GLU A 284 42.34 -0.43 7.31
C GLU A 284 42.68 -0.90 5.88
N LEU A 285 42.10 -0.33 4.83
CA LEU A 285 42.46 -0.62 3.44
C LEU A 285 43.92 -0.18 3.19
N ASP A 286 44.32 1.00 3.70
CA ASP A 286 45.69 1.52 3.54
C ASP A 286 46.71 0.71 4.35
N LYS A 287 46.39 0.34 5.61
CA LYS A 287 47.24 -0.52 6.46
C LYS A 287 47.50 -1.89 5.83
N GLU A 288 46.46 -2.49 5.25
CA GLU A 288 46.54 -3.82 4.65
C GLU A 288 46.99 -3.79 3.17
N ASN A 289 47.35 -2.61 2.66
CA ASN A 289 47.71 -2.39 1.26
C ASN A 289 46.68 -2.96 0.25
N VAL A 290 45.40 -2.73 0.55
CA VAL A 290 44.25 -3.24 -0.25
C VAL A 290 43.79 -2.16 -1.22
N LYS A 291 43.93 -2.40 -2.51
CA LYS A 291 43.46 -1.48 -3.57
C LYS A 291 41.96 -1.62 -3.78
N ALA A 292 41.15 -1.07 -2.85
CA ALA A 292 39.70 -1.00 -2.98
C ALA A 292 39.20 0.41 -2.59
N THR A 293 37.94 0.73 -3.02
CA THR A 293 37.32 2.00 -2.64
C THR A 293 35.99 1.71 -1.95
N PRO A 294 35.79 2.17 -0.69
CA PRO A 294 34.51 1.98 -0.02
C PRO A 294 33.44 2.90 -0.61
N LYS A 295 32.26 2.35 -0.86
CA LYS A 295 31.07 3.07 -1.37
C LYS A 295 29.85 2.72 -0.54
N LEU A 296 29.23 3.73 0.09
CA LEU A 296 27.94 3.57 0.74
C LEU A 296 26.85 3.30 -0.32
N VAL A 297 26.10 2.23 -0.12
CA VAL A 297 25.02 1.81 -1.01
C VAL A 297 23.72 1.58 -0.22
N GLY A 298 22.77 0.88 -0.77
CA GLY A 298 21.56 0.44 -0.08
C GLY A 298 20.60 1.56 0.31
N SER A 299 19.81 1.30 1.32
CA SER A 299 18.69 2.16 1.75
C SER A 299 19.16 3.44 2.43
N VAL A 300 20.28 3.40 3.16
CA VAL A 300 20.89 4.56 3.85
C VAL A 300 21.42 5.55 2.82
N ALA A 301 22.17 5.08 1.81
CA ALA A 301 22.69 5.94 0.75
C ALA A 301 21.58 6.68 -0.02
N LYS A 302 20.41 6.07 -0.16
CA LYS A 302 19.25 6.59 -0.91
C LYS A 302 18.28 7.39 -0.04
N ASP A 303 18.46 7.41 1.29
CA ASP A 303 17.53 7.99 2.27
C ASP A 303 16.11 7.42 2.12
N THR A 304 16.01 6.08 1.99
CA THR A 304 14.73 5.35 1.88
C THR A 304 14.55 4.30 2.99
N TYR A 305 15.43 4.28 3.98
CA TYR A 305 15.39 3.41 5.15
C TYR A 305 14.24 3.75 6.10
N LEU A 306 13.81 2.77 6.87
CA LEU A 306 12.82 2.91 7.94
C LEU A 306 13.55 3.18 9.28
N ARG A 307 12.89 3.90 10.20
CA ARG A 307 13.42 4.22 11.51
C ARG A 307 13.75 2.99 12.36
N ASP A 308 12.94 1.94 12.22
CA ASP A 308 13.02 0.68 12.97
C ASP A 308 13.83 -0.42 12.26
N SER A 309 14.49 -0.11 11.12
CA SER A 309 15.27 -1.07 10.35
C SER A 309 16.31 -0.29 9.54
N ILE A 310 17.46 -0.11 10.17
CA ILE A 310 18.59 0.65 9.60
C ILE A 310 19.76 -0.29 9.48
N ASP A 311 20.06 -0.71 8.24
CA ASP A 311 21.24 -1.46 7.89
C ASP A 311 22.14 -0.55 7.06
N ILE A 312 23.44 -0.49 7.40
CA ILE A 312 24.43 0.30 6.67
C ILE A 312 25.19 -0.63 5.71
N ASP A 313 24.96 -0.45 4.42
CA ASP A 313 25.56 -1.27 3.38
C ASP A 313 26.78 -0.54 2.80
N VAL A 314 27.99 -1.08 2.96
CA VAL A 314 29.23 -0.55 2.38
C VAL A 314 29.83 -1.57 1.42
N PHE A 315 29.99 -1.17 0.18
CA PHE A 315 30.64 -2.00 -0.84
C PHE A 315 32.08 -1.58 -1.04
N LEU A 316 32.98 -2.57 -1.04
CA LEU A 316 34.40 -2.38 -1.34
C LEU A 316 34.63 -2.64 -2.82
N LEU A 317 34.84 -1.58 -3.59
CA LEU A 317 34.99 -1.65 -5.04
C LEU A 317 36.44 -1.97 -5.41
N PHE A 318 36.73 -3.20 -5.78
CA PHE A 318 38.02 -3.68 -6.24
C PHE A 318 38.23 -3.45 -7.76
N PRO A 319 39.48 -3.31 -8.23
CA PRO A 319 39.78 -3.31 -9.67
C PRO A 319 39.28 -4.59 -10.35
N PRO A 320 38.78 -4.55 -11.61
CA PRO A 320 38.25 -5.71 -12.31
C PRO A 320 39.25 -6.86 -12.54
N ASN A 321 40.52 -6.55 -12.52
CA ASN A 321 41.63 -7.51 -12.71
C ASN A 321 42.08 -8.19 -11.41
N THR A 322 41.46 -7.86 -10.26
CA THR A 322 41.77 -8.52 -8.99
C THR A 322 41.23 -9.97 -9.01
N PRO A 323 42.06 -10.99 -8.72
CA PRO A 323 41.57 -12.37 -8.60
C PRO A 323 40.44 -12.46 -7.56
N ARG A 324 39.42 -13.30 -7.85
CA ARG A 324 38.24 -13.44 -7.00
C ARG A 324 38.58 -13.81 -5.56
N GLU A 325 39.43 -14.82 -5.39
CA GLU A 325 39.87 -15.28 -4.06
C GLU A 325 40.59 -14.18 -3.26
N GLU A 326 41.40 -13.37 -3.94
CA GLU A 326 42.10 -12.24 -3.32
C GLU A 326 41.12 -11.17 -2.90
N MET A 327 40.16 -10.82 -3.77
CA MET A 327 39.10 -9.85 -3.48
C MET A 327 38.28 -10.28 -2.25
N GLU A 328 37.84 -11.53 -2.21
CA GLU A 328 37.06 -12.09 -1.11
C GLU A 328 37.90 -12.09 0.18
N LYS A 329 39.11 -12.67 0.17
CA LYS A 329 39.98 -12.74 1.35
C LYS A 329 40.30 -11.36 1.94
N LYS A 330 40.72 -10.40 1.08
CA LYS A 330 41.02 -9.04 1.52
C LYS A 330 39.81 -8.26 1.98
N GLY A 331 38.69 -8.41 1.29
CA GLY A 331 37.41 -7.76 1.67
C GLY A 331 36.91 -8.24 3.02
N LEU A 332 36.94 -9.54 3.27
CA LEU A 332 36.57 -10.14 4.57
C LEU A 332 37.52 -9.70 5.68
N LEU A 333 38.83 -9.66 5.42
CA LEU A 333 39.82 -9.19 6.40
C LEU A 333 39.52 -7.77 6.90
N VAL A 334 39.27 -6.84 5.98
CA VAL A 334 38.91 -5.46 6.32
C VAL A 334 37.62 -5.40 7.12
N GLY A 335 36.61 -6.15 6.71
CA GLY A 335 35.32 -6.23 7.42
C GLY A 335 35.48 -6.75 8.86
N ARG A 336 36.25 -7.80 9.07
CA ARG A 336 36.52 -8.37 10.41
C ARG A 336 37.28 -7.40 11.33
N LYS A 337 38.15 -6.57 10.80
CA LYS A 337 38.93 -5.60 11.60
C LYS A 337 38.16 -4.33 11.96
N VAL A 338 37.16 -3.96 11.14
CA VAL A 338 36.40 -2.72 11.32
C VAL A 338 35.16 -2.93 12.18
N LEU A 339 34.50 -4.08 12.06
CA LEU A 339 33.20 -4.32 12.69
C LEU A 339 33.33 -5.04 14.04
N GLU A 340 32.40 -4.72 14.95
CA GLU A 340 32.20 -5.43 16.21
C GLU A 340 31.35 -6.68 15.95
N ASN A 341 31.70 -7.81 16.59
CA ASN A 341 31.06 -9.12 16.42
C ASN A 341 30.89 -9.51 14.95
N PRO A 342 31.98 -9.61 14.18
CA PRO A 342 31.92 -9.88 12.77
C PRO A 342 31.49 -11.33 12.48
N GLU A 343 30.46 -11.50 11.70
CA GLU A 343 29.97 -12.79 11.19
C GLU A 343 30.20 -12.83 9.69
N GLU A 344 30.77 -13.93 9.20
CA GLU A 344 30.88 -14.19 7.77
C GLU A 344 29.54 -14.74 7.26
N ARG A 345 29.03 -14.11 6.21
CA ARG A 345 27.80 -14.53 5.54
C ARG A 345 28.04 -14.66 4.04
N TYR A 346 27.17 -15.44 3.41
CA TYR A 346 27.27 -15.74 1.98
C TYR A 346 26.01 -15.25 1.26
N ALA A 347 26.24 -14.54 0.17
CA ALA A 347 25.26 -14.31 -0.89
C ALA A 347 25.83 -14.93 -2.18
N GLU A 348 26.14 -14.13 -3.20
CA GLU A 348 26.93 -14.58 -4.35
C GLU A 348 28.45 -14.61 -4.04
N HIS A 349 28.86 -13.75 -3.11
CA HIS A 349 30.18 -13.69 -2.51
C HIS A 349 30.07 -13.70 -1.00
N PRO A 350 31.10 -14.17 -0.29
CA PRO A 350 31.19 -14.00 1.15
C PRO A 350 31.31 -12.53 1.49
N TYR A 351 30.65 -12.10 2.57
CA TYR A 351 30.70 -10.73 3.10
C TYR A 351 30.69 -10.75 4.63
N ILE A 352 31.05 -9.66 5.25
CA ILE A 352 31.03 -9.52 6.71
C ILE A 352 29.82 -8.69 7.13
N ARG A 353 29.05 -9.25 8.05
CA ARG A 353 28.05 -8.55 8.83
C ARG A 353 28.55 -8.39 10.26
N GLY A 354 28.27 -7.24 10.86
CA GLY A 354 28.64 -6.96 12.25
C GLY A 354 27.97 -5.67 12.73
N LYS A 355 28.48 -5.13 13.85
CA LYS A 355 27.99 -3.87 14.39
C LYS A 355 29.04 -2.78 14.32
N PHE A 356 28.58 -1.54 14.21
CA PHE A 356 29.40 -0.35 14.32
C PHE A 356 28.61 0.79 14.97
N ASN A 357 29.08 1.25 16.15
CA ASN A 357 28.37 2.26 16.96
C ASN A 357 26.88 1.94 17.17
N GLY A 358 26.54 0.65 17.36
CA GLY A 358 25.20 0.15 17.59
C GLY A 358 24.29 0.00 16.37
N TYR A 359 24.81 0.23 15.15
CA TYR A 359 24.11 -0.07 13.91
C TYR A 359 24.60 -1.38 13.30
N ASP A 360 23.67 -2.13 12.66
CA ASP A 360 24.04 -3.26 11.84
C ASP A 360 24.69 -2.77 10.55
N VAL A 361 25.82 -3.38 10.19
CA VAL A 361 26.66 -3.00 9.03
C VAL A 361 26.98 -4.24 8.22
N GLU A 362 26.90 -4.11 6.91
CA GLU A 362 27.38 -5.11 5.95
C GLU A 362 28.51 -4.52 5.11
N ILE A 363 29.64 -5.24 5.06
CA ILE A 363 30.78 -4.87 4.21
C ILE A 363 30.92 -5.97 3.14
N VAL A 364 30.65 -5.59 1.89
CA VAL A 364 30.57 -6.51 0.75
C VAL A 364 31.66 -6.20 -0.27
N PRO A 365 32.59 -7.13 -0.55
CA PRO A 365 33.53 -6.97 -1.64
C PRO A 365 32.81 -7.09 -2.99
N CYS A 366 33.17 -6.27 -3.97
CA CYS A 366 32.65 -6.34 -5.33
C CYS A 366 33.61 -5.69 -6.33
N TYR A 367 33.39 -5.89 -7.63
CA TYR A 367 34.22 -5.30 -8.67
C TYR A 367 33.75 -3.89 -9.07
N ARG A 368 34.72 -3.05 -9.39
CA ARG A 368 34.49 -1.72 -9.98
C ARG A 368 34.35 -1.87 -11.49
N VAL A 369 33.12 -2.02 -11.98
CA VAL A 369 32.84 -2.05 -13.41
C VAL A 369 32.36 -0.69 -13.93
N LYS A 370 32.51 -0.43 -15.24
CA LYS A 370 32.11 0.85 -15.86
C LYS A 370 30.60 0.91 -16.12
N LYS A 371 29.98 -0.23 -16.44
CA LYS A 371 28.55 -0.36 -16.71
C LYS A 371 27.99 -1.61 -16.01
N ALA A 372 26.73 -1.58 -15.65
CA ALA A 372 26.07 -2.73 -15.03
C ALA A 372 26.02 -3.98 -15.93
N SER A 373 26.05 -3.80 -17.26
CA SER A 373 26.15 -4.87 -18.23
C SER A 373 27.49 -5.59 -18.24
N GLU A 374 28.56 -4.95 -17.74
CA GLU A 374 29.93 -5.48 -17.65
C GLU A 374 30.18 -6.17 -16.30
N LYS A 375 29.11 -6.45 -15.52
CA LYS A 375 29.22 -7.12 -14.24
C LYS A 375 29.97 -8.45 -14.32
N ILE A 376 30.83 -8.69 -13.37
CA ILE A 376 31.55 -9.96 -13.17
C ILE A 376 30.71 -10.83 -12.22
N SER A 377 30.04 -10.19 -11.25
CA SER A 377 29.15 -10.84 -10.31
C SER A 377 27.81 -10.07 -10.18
N ALA A 378 26.77 -10.73 -9.61
CA ALA A 378 25.46 -10.09 -9.46
C ALA A 378 25.49 -8.89 -8.52
N VAL A 379 26.36 -8.85 -7.52
CA VAL A 379 26.48 -7.77 -6.54
C VAL A 379 27.04 -6.48 -7.14
N ASP A 380 27.80 -6.57 -8.24
CA ASP A 380 28.43 -5.41 -8.90
C ASP A 380 27.40 -4.40 -9.44
N ARG A 381 26.13 -4.80 -9.56
CA ARG A 381 25.02 -3.91 -9.99
C ARG A 381 24.55 -2.97 -8.89
N THR A 382 24.73 -3.31 -7.63
CA THR A 382 24.17 -2.57 -6.49
C THR A 382 24.64 -1.11 -6.42
N PRO A 383 25.91 -0.77 -6.71
CA PRO A 383 26.35 0.62 -6.83
C PRO A 383 25.57 1.42 -7.88
N PHE A 384 25.26 0.81 -9.04
CA PHE A 384 24.49 1.46 -10.11
C PHE A 384 23.02 1.63 -9.75
N HIS A 385 22.40 0.65 -9.07
CA HIS A 385 21.05 0.80 -8.53
C HIS A 385 20.94 1.98 -7.57
N THR A 386 21.96 2.14 -6.70
CA THR A 386 22.01 3.23 -5.74
C THR A 386 22.12 4.59 -6.45
N ASP A 387 23.00 4.72 -7.42
CA ASP A 387 23.19 5.95 -8.19
C ASP A 387 21.94 6.27 -9.03
N PHE A 388 21.33 5.28 -9.66
CA PHE A 388 20.10 5.43 -10.41
C PHE A 388 18.96 5.99 -9.56
N ILE A 389 18.73 5.44 -8.39
CA ILE A 389 17.67 5.90 -7.48
C ILE A 389 17.97 7.28 -6.92
N LYS A 390 19.23 7.55 -6.53
CA LYS A 390 19.65 8.90 -6.06
C LYS A 390 19.39 9.97 -7.11
N LYS A 391 19.64 9.67 -8.39
CA LYS A 391 19.46 10.60 -9.51
C LYS A 391 17.98 10.80 -9.87
N ASN A 392 17.18 9.74 -9.87
CA ASN A 392 15.84 9.75 -10.47
C ASN A 392 14.71 9.86 -9.45
N LEU A 393 14.90 9.47 -8.18
CA LEU A 393 13.85 9.52 -7.14
C LEU A 393 13.88 10.88 -6.40
N PRO A 394 12.91 11.77 -6.63
CA PRO A 394 12.85 13.06 -5.94
C PRO A 394 12.74 12.90 -4.42
N ARG A 395 13.40 13.79 -3.66
CA ARG A 395 13.38 13.77 -2.17
C ARG A 395 11.96 13.69 -1.60
N ARG A 396 11.00 14.40 -2.21
CA ARG A 396 9.58 14.40 -1.78
C ARG A 396 8.89 13.04 -1.90
N LYS A 397 9.38 12.12 -2.76
CA LYS A 397 8.82 10.77 -2.97
C LYS A 397 9.42 9.70 -2.05
N ARG A 398 10.51 10.00 -1.34
CA ARG A 398 11.13 9.05 -0.40
C ARG A 398 10.19 8.62 0.73
N LYS A 399 9.28 9.52 1.15
CA LYS A 399 8.22 9.20 2.11
C LYS A 399 7.24 8.13 1.59
N ASP A 400 6.93 8.15 0.29
CA ASP A 400 6.05 7.16 -0.34
C ASP A 400 6.73 5.79 -0.41
N VAL A 401 8.06 5.74 -0.61
CA VAL A 401 8.85 4.51 -0.53
C VAL A 401 8.82 3.94 0.90
N ARG A 402 9.02 4.77 1.93
CA ARG A 402 8.93 4.33 3.33
C ARG A 402 7.55 3.76 3.65
N LEU A 403 6.47 4.42 3.19
CA LEU A 403 5.10 3.90 3.35
C LEU A 403 4.93 2.53 2.68
N LEU A 404 5.41 2.38 1.45
CA LEU A 404 5.31 1.11 0.73
C LEU A 404 6.10 0.00 1.42
N LYS A 405 7.34 0.26 1.82
CA LYS A 405 8.17 -0.69 2.57
C LYS A 405 7.48 -1.12 3.88
N ARG A 406 6.96 -0.14 4.65
CA ARG A 406 6.29 -0.46 5.91
C ARG A 406 4.96 -1.19 5.71
N PHE A 407 4.20 -0.84 4.67
CA PHE A 407 2.99 -1.56 4.29
C PHE A 407 3.31 -3.02 3.96
N LEU A 408 4.31 -3.26 3.11
CA LEU A 408 4.76 -4.61 2.77
C LEU A 408 5.28 -5.40 3.97
N LYS A 409 6.03 -4.76 4.90
CA LYS A 409 6.40 -5.39 6.18
C LYS A 409 5.18 -5.78 7.01
N GLY A 410 4.19 -4.90 7.11
CA GLY A 410 2.98 -5.15 7.89
C GLY A 410 2.09 -6.27 7.34
N ILE A 411 2.13 -6.50 6.04
CA ILE A 411 1.37 -7.59 5.39
C ILE A 411 2.22 -8.86 5.13
N GLY A 412 3.48 -8.92 5.61
CA GLY A 412 4.37 -10.07 5.44
C GLY A 412 4.86 -10.31 4.02
N CYS A 413 5.01 -9.24 3.21
CA CYS A 413 5.46 -9.31 1.81
C CYS A 413 6.76 -8.54 1.53
N TYR A 414 7.47 -8.04 2.54
CA TYR A 414 8.71 -7.29 2.37
C TYR A 414 9.93 -8.18 2.59
N GLY A 415 10.76 -8.30 1.58
CA GLY A 415 11.99 -9.09 1.57
C GLY A 415 12.06 -9.92 0.29
N ALA A 416 13.26 -10.09 -0.27
CA ALA A 416 13.52 -10.90 -1.48
C ALA A 416 14.23 -12.21 -1.15
N GLU A 417 14.54 -12.43 0.12
CA GLU A 417 15.12 -13.67 0.64
C GLU A 417 14.15 -14.85 0.47
N ALA A 418 14.72 -16.06 0.34
CA ALA A 418 13.97 -17.28 0.06
C ALA A 418 12.93 -17.65 1.15
N GLN A 419 13.09 -17.11 2.36
CA GLN A 419 12.13 -17.24 3.44
C GLN A 419 10.84 -16.47 3.18
N VAL A 420 10.94 -15.26 2.60
CA VAL A 420 9.80 -14.36 2.38
C VAL A 420 9.27 -14.45 0.96
N GLU A 421 10.15 -14.50 -0.05
CA GLU A 421 9.81 -14.46 -1.49
C GLU A 421 8.93 -13.27 -1.87
N GLY A 422 9.23 -12.11 -1.30
CA GLY A 422 8.43 -10.90 -1.41
C GLY A 422 9.10 -9.79 -2.22
N PHE A 423 8.76 -8.55 -1.88
CA PHE A 423 9.22 -7.35 -2.57
C PHE A 423 10.54 -6.87 -1.99
N SER A 424 11.57 -6.76 -2.82
CA SER A 424 12.84 -6.15 -2.44
C SER A 424 12.71 -4.64 -2.20
N GLY A 425 13.62 -4.07 -1.41
CA GLY A 425 13.67 -2.62 -1.19
C GLY A 425 13.86 -1.82 -2.48
N TYR A 426 14.63 -2.35 -3.43
CA TYR A 426 14.85 -1.73 -4.74
C TYR A 426 13.59 -1.76 -5.60
N LEU A 427 12.84 -2.87 -5.60
CA LEU A 427 11.54 -2.95 -6.29
C LEU A 427 10.56 -1.91 -5.74
N CYS A 428 10.51 -1.69 -4.43
CA CYS A 428 9.68 -0.64 -3.82
C CYS A 428 10.02 0.76 -4.34
N GLU A 429 11.30 1.07 -4.47
CA GLU A 429 11.80 2.35 -4.99
C GLU A 429 11.40 2.56 -6.45
N LEU A 430 11.55 1.53 -7.28
CA LEU A 430 11.16 1.55 -8.69
C LEU A 430 9.65 1.67 -8.88
N LEU A 431 8.84 0.98 -8.09
CA LEU A 431 7.38 1.08 -8.13
C LEU A 431 6.89 2.50 -7.80
N VAL A 432 7.47 3.13 -6.77
CA VAL A 432 7.14 4.53 -6.44
C VAL A 432 7.65 5.48 -7.52
N LEU A 433 8.78 5.22 -8.15
CA LEU A 433 9.28 6.00 -9.28
C LEU A 433 8.33 5.91 -10.47
N LYS A 434 7.84 4.70 -10.82
CA LYS A 434 6.90 4.45 -11.92
C LYS A 434 5.55 5.11 -11.70
N TYR A 435 4.92 4.86 -10.54
CA TYR A 435 3.54 5.27 -10.28
C TYR A 435 3.40 6.59 -9.53
N GLY A 436 4.49 7.12 -9.01
CA GLY A 436 4.59 8.48 -8.46
C GLY A 436 4.22 8.65 -6.99
N SER A 437 3.43 7.76 -6.38
CA SER A 437 3.09 7.80 -4.95
C SER A 437 2.70 6.42 -4.41
N PHE A 438 2.77 6.25 -3.09
CA PHE A 438 2.29 5.05 -2.40
C PHE A 438 0.86 4.65 -2.85
N ARG A 439 -0.09 5.58 -2.78
CA ARG A 439 -1.49 5.30 -3.18
C ARG A 439 -1.64 4.89 -4.64
N ASN A 440 -0.86 5.49 -5.53
CA ASN A 440 -0.92 5.09 -6.94
C ASN A 440 -0.31 3.72 -7.19
N VAL A 441 0.75 3.33 -6.43
CA VAL A 441 1.23 1.95 -6.44
C VAL A 441 0.11 0.99 -6.07
N LEU A 442 -0.60 1.22 -4.94
CA LEU A 442 -1.69 0.36 -4.50
C LEU A 442 -2.84 0.29 -5.53
N LYS A 443 -3.23 1.43 -6.11
CA LYS A 443 -4.30 1.48 -7.13
C LYS A 443 -3.98 0.66 -8.37
N ASN A 444 -2.72 0.71 -8.83
CA ASN A 444 -2.29 -0.07 -9.98
C ASN A 444 -2.12 -1.54 -9.62
N ALA A 445 -1.50 -1.83 -8.47
CA ALA A 445 -1.26 -3.19 -8.01
C ALA A 445 -2.55 -3.99 -7.78
N ALA A 446 -3.62 -3.35 -7.34
CA ALA A 446 -4.94 -3.99 -7.20
C ALA A 446 -5.46 -4.62 -8.51
N ASN A 447 -5.01 -4.13 -9.66
CA ASN A 447 -5.44 -4.58 -10.98
C ASN A 447 -4.37 -5.38 -11.76
N TRP A 448 -3.19 -5.65 -11.19
CA TRP A 448 -2.15 -6.40 -11.89
C TRP A 448 -2.62 -7.82 -12.23
N LYS A 449 -2.23 -8.28 -13.40
CA LYS A 449 -2.42 -9.66 -13.84
C LYS A 449 -1.18 -10.49 -13.53
N LYS A 450 -1.30 -11.82 -13.52
CA LYS A 450 -0.15 -12.71 -13.49
C LYS A 450 0.71 -12.48 -14.73
N GLY A 451 2.02 -12.33 -14.56
CA GLY A 451 2.95 -12.02 -15.64
C GLY A 451 2.93 -10.55 -16.09
N GLU A 452 2.31 -9.63 -15.32
CA GLU A 452 2.32 -8.20 -15.64
C GLU A 452 3.74 -7.67 -15.85
N VAL A 453 3.99 -6.99 -16.97
CA VAL A 453 5.30 -6.43 -17.32
C VAL A 453 5.32 -4.93 -17.09
N ILE A 454 6.15 -4.47 -16.18
CA ILE A 454 6.31 -3.06 -15.81
C ILE A 454 7.67 -2.56 -16.28
N LYS A 455 7.70 -1.44 -17.00
CA LYS A 455 8.90 -0.77 -17.48
C LYS A 455 8.90 0.71 -17.09
N LEU A 456 10.05 1.27 -16.74
CA LEU A 456 10.22 2.72 -16.58
C LEU A 456 10.42 3.41 -17.92
N ARG A 457 11.12 2.77 -18.83
CA ARG A 457 11.38 3.21 -20.20
C ARG A 457 11.10 2.05 -21.15
N ASP A 458 10.76 2.34 -22.38
CA ASP A 458 10.63 1.31 -23.39
C ASP A 458 12.03 0.93 -23.89
N VAL A 459 12.50 -0.22 -23.42
CA VAL A 459 13.80 -0.80 -23.78
C VAL A 459 13.59 -2.25 -24.17
N PRO A 460 14.34 -2.77 -25.16
CA PRO A 460 14.37 -4.20 -25.44
C PRO A 460 14.74 -5.00 -24.19
N SER A 461 14.03 -6.08 -23.93
CA SER A 461 14.27 -6.96 -22.79
C SER A 461 13.83 -8.37 -23.14
N PRO A 462 14.47 -9.41 -22.56
CA PRO A 462 14.05 -10.80 -22.75
C PRO A 462 12.64 -11.02 -22.19
N SER A 463 12.02 -12.13 -22.59
CA SER A 463 10.76 -12.60 -22.01
C SER A 463 11.05 -13.29 -20.68
N PHE A 464 10.25 -12.98 -19.65
CA PHE A 464 10.31 -13.60 -18.32
C PHE A 464 8.99 -14.31 -18.04
N ARG A 465 9.03 -15.41 -17.29
CA ARG A 465 7.86 -16.22 -16.92
C ARG A 465 7.45 -16.06 -15.44
N ASP A 466 7.96 -15.02 -14.79
CA ASP A 466 7.72 -14.73 -13.37
C ASP A 466 6.31 -14.20 -13.12
N SER A 467 5.84 -14.28 -11.88
CA SER A 467 4.51 -13.81 -11.45
C SER A 467 4.29 -12.31 -11.70
N LEU A 468 5.37 -11.52 -11.57
CA LEU A 468 5.46 -10.10 -11.89
C LEU A 468 6.80 -9.83 -12.54
N VAL A 469 6.82 -9.00 -13.57
CA VAL A 469 8.05 -8.62 -14.27
C VAL A 469 8.25 -7.11 -14.11
N PHE A 470 9.35 -6.71 -13.48
CA PHE A 470 9.79 -5.32 -13.47
C PHE A 470 11.16 -5.26 -14.13
N ILE A 471 11.22 -4.73 -15.35
CA ILE A 471 12.49 -4.62 -16.09
C ILE A 471 13.42 -3.63 -15.38
N ASP A 472 14.62 -4.12 -15.03
CA ASP A 472 15.63 -3.31 -14.36
C ASP A 472 16.10 -2.18 -15.29
N PRO A 473 15.96 -0.90 -14.88
CA PRO A 473 16.38 0.22 -15.72
C PRO A 473 17.89 0.34 -15.88
N VAL A 474 18.66 -0.40 -15.07
CA VAL A 474 20.13 -0.42 -15.07
C VAL A 474 20.66 -1.64 -15.84
N ASP A 475 19.98 -2.76 -15.76
CA ASP A 475 20.30 -4.02 -16.48
C ASP A 475 19.02 -4.61 -17.11
N PRO A 476 18.66 -4.26 -18.35
CA PRO A 476 17.41 -4.71 -18.98
C PRO A 476 17.25 -6.24 -19.09
N ASN A 477 18.32 -6.99 -18.94
CA ASN A 477 18.30 -8.46 -18.94
C ASN A 477 17.90 -9.06 -17.58
N ARG A 478 17.46 -8.24 -16.64
CA ARG A 478 17.06 -8.66 -15.30
C ARG A 478 15.61 -8.30 -15.00
N ASN A 479 14.88 -9.26 -14.42
CA ASN A 479 13.65 -8.98 -13.71
C ASN A 479 13.95 -8.63 -12.23
N VAL A 480 13.61 -7.42 -11.77
CA VAL A 480 13.80 -7.00 -10.37
C VAL A 480 12.83 -7.74 -9.43
N ALA A 481 11.71 -8.22 -9.96
CA ALA A 481 10.69 -8.95 -9.20
C ALA A 481 10.86 -10.47 -9.23
N SER A 482 11.99 -11.02 -9.70
CA SER A 482 12.19 -12.47 -9.88
C SER A 482 12.05 -13.30 -8.59
N ALA A 483 12.33 -12.71 -7.44
CA ALA A 483 12.15 -13.38 -6.14
C ALA A 483 10.68 -13.41 -5.65
N LEU A 484 9.78 -12.67 -6.30
CA LEU A 484 8.40 -12.53 -5.84
C LEU A 484 7.57 -13.76 -6.22
N SER A 485 7.10 -14.50 -5.21
CA SER A 485 6.20 -15.62 -5.42
C SER A 485 4.80 -15.17 -5.83
N GLU A 486 4.05 -16.05 -6.49
CA GLU A 486 2.66 -15.80 -6.86
C GLU A 486 1.77 -15.59 -5.63
N GLU A 487 2.04 -16.32 -4.56
CA GLU A 487 1.34 -16.21 -3.28
C GLU A 487 1.48 -14.78 -2.71
N LYS A 488 2.71 -14.27 -2.59
CA LYS A 488 2.98 -12.94 -2.05
C LYS A 488 2.44 -11.82 -2.95
N LEU A 489 2.45 -12.03 -4.26
CA LEU A 489 1.77 -11.12 -5.20
C LEU A 489 0.27 -11.05 -4.94
N ASN A 490 -0.40 -12.20 -4.73
CA ASN A 490 -1.84 -12.25 -4.48
C ASN A 490 -2.21 -11.64 -3.11
N ILE A 491 -1.41 -11.90 -2.06
CA ILE A 491 -1.55 -11.26 -0.75
C ILE A 491 -1.45 -9.73 -0.89
N PHE A 492 -0.44 -9.23 -1.59
CA PHE A 492 -0.26 -7.80 -1.82
C PHE A 492 -1.44 -7.18 -2.59
N LYS A 493 -1.94 -7.83 -3.65
CA LYS A 493 -3.12 -7.36 -4.41
C LYS A 493 -4.36 -7.28 -3.52
N ARG A 494 -4.63 -8.32 -2.72
CA ARG A 494 -5.73 -8.34 -1.75
C ARG A 494 -5.61 -7.19 -0.75
N ALA A 495 -4.45 -7.04 -0.12
CA ALA A 495 -4.17 -5.96 0.82
C ALA A 495 -4.35 -4.56 0.20
N CYS A 496 -3.93 -4.37 -1.07
CA CYS A 496 -4.14 -3.13 -1.80
C CYS A 496 -5.64 -2.80 -1.97
N CYS A 497 -6.45 -3.78 -2.40
CA CYS A 497 -7.88 -3.61 -2.57
C CYS A 497 -8.57 -3.25 -1.25
N GLU A 498 -8.28 -3.97 -0.19
CA GLU A 498 -8.89 -3.78 1.12
C GLU A 498 -8.45 -2.45 1.77
N TYR A 499 -7.16 -2.10 1.71
CA TYR A 499 -6.68 -0.81 2.20
C TYR A 499 -7.29 0.38 1.47
N LEU A 500 -7.46 0.30 0.16
CA LEU A 500 -8.08 1.37 -0.63
C LEU A 500 -9.55 1.57 -0.27
N LYS A 501 -10.27 0.50 0.08
CA LYS A 501 -11.66 0.54 0.57
C LYS A 501 -11.74 1.08 2.00
N LYS A 502 -10.98 0.50 2.91
CA LYS A 502 -11.00 0.82 4.36
C LYS A 502 -9.57 0.97 4.90
N PRO A 503 -8.94 2.14 4.77
CA PRO A 503 -7.60 2.39 5.30
C PRO A 503 -7.53 2.17 6.81
N SER A 504 -6.49 1.43 7.27
CA SER A 504 -6.22 1.18 8.69
C SER A 504 -4.72 1.18 8.98
N GLU A 505 -4.32 1.51 10.20
CA GLU A 505 -2.92 1.38 10.66
C GLU A 505 -2.48 -0.08 10.77
N LYS A 506 -3.42 -1.03 10.91
CA LYS A 506 -3.14 -2.47 10.99
C LYS A 506 -2.41 -3.01 9.78
N PHE A 507 -2.60 -2.43 8.58
CA PHE A 507 -1.83 -2.80 7.38
C PHE A 507 -0.33 -2.46 7.49
N PHE A 508 0.03 -1.54 8.37
CA PHE A 508 1.43 -1.16 8.61
C PHE A 508 1.97 -1.77 9.90
N PHE A 509 1.13 -1.89 10.91
CA PHE A 509 1.45 -2.39 12.24
C PHE A 509 0.33 -3.34 12.67
N PRO A 510 0.36 -4.60 12.17
CA PRO A 510 -0.61 -5.61 12.59
C PRO A 510 -0.41 -5.95 14.07
N ASN A 511 -1.48 -6.38 14.72
CA ASN A 511 -1.36 -6.95 16.05
C ASN A 511 -0.66 -8.31 15.95
N PRO A 512 0.19 -8.67 16.93
CA PRO A 512 0.82 -9.98 16.98
C PRO A 512 -0.24 -11.09 17.17
N VAL A 513 0.10 -12.27 16.71
CA VAL A 513 -0.68 -13.48 17.00
C VAL A 513 -0.61 -13.73 18.51
N LYS A 514 -1.77 -14.00 19.12
CA LYS A 514 -1.82 -14.42 20.51
C LYS A 514 -1.83 -15.94 20.56
N PRO A 515 -1.00 -16.58 21.40
CA PRO A 515 -1.05 -18.01 21.58
C PRO A 515 -2.45 -18.44 22.04
N LEU A 516 -3.00 -19.45 21.39
CA LEU A 516 -4.26 -20.07 21.76
C LEU A 516 -4.07 -21.04 22.94
N PRO A 517 -5.14 -21.36 23.70
CA PRO A 517 -5.11 -22.40 24.71
C PRO A 517 -4.77 -23.78 24.11
N ASP A 518 -4.08 -24.60 24.86
CA ASP A 518 -3.64 -25.93 24.42
C ASP A 518 -4.78 -26.84 23.95
N ASP A 519 -5.93 -26.77 24.64
CA ASP A 519 -7.11 -27.58 24.27
C ASP A 519 -7.72 -27.15 22.94
N GLU A 520 -7.63 -25.87 22.61
CA GLU A 520 -8.09 -25.36 21.33
C GLU A 520 -7.14 -25.77 20.21
N ILE A 521 -5.83 -25.69 20.43
CA ILE A 521 -4.82 -26.14 19.48
C ILE A 521 -5.01 -27.64 19.24
N ARG A 522 -5.10 -28.48 20.28
CA ARG A 522 -5.29 -29.93 20.19
C ARG A 522 -6.45 -30.33 19.28
N ARG A 523 -7.57 -29.66 19.39
CA ARG A 523 -8.76 -29.94 18.55
C ARG A 523 -8.52 -29.72 17.07
N HIS A 524 -7.73 -28.69 16.71
CA HIS A 524 -7.51 -28.30 15.32
C HIS A 524 -6.36 -29.06 14.64
N ILE A 525 -5.35 -29.50 15.43
CA ILE A 525 -4.20 -30.25 14.91
C ILE A 525 -4.45 -31.76 14.85
N GLN A 526 -5.59 -32.23 15.30
CA GLN A 526 -5.96 -33.63 15.23
C GLN A 526 -5.89 -34.14 13.78
N GLY A 527 -5.24 -35.29 13.60
CA GLY A 527 -5.01 -35.89 12.29
C GLY A 527 -3.79 -35.36 11.52
N PHE A 528 -3.08 -34.37 12.05
CA PHE A 528 -1.77 -34.02 11.51
C PHE A 528 -0.71 -35.00 11.99
N ILE A 529 0.22 -35.32 11.09
CA ILE A 529 1.45 -36.06 11.33
C ILE A 529 2.62 -35.12 11.05
N GLY A 530 3.60 -35.06 11.95
CA GLY A 530 4.78 -34.20 11.83
C GLY A 530 6.02 -35.01 11.47
N VAL A 531 6.94 -34.40 10.76
CA VAL A 531 8.32 -34.81 10.62
C VAL A 531 9.17 -33.69 11.19
N GLU A 532 9.85 -33.97 12.29
CA GLU A 532 10.87 -33.14 12.90
C GLU A 532 12.23 -33.52 12.34
N ILE A 533 13.01 -32.55 11.89
CA ILE A 533 14.35 -32.77 11.32
C ILE A 533 15.31 -31.78 11.99
N ASP A 534 16.50 -32.25 12.37
CA ASP A 534 17.53 -31.34 12.87
C ASP A 534 17.88 -30.31 11.80
N LYS A 535 17.96 -29.04 12.20
CA LYS A 535 18.23 -27.98 11.26
C LYS A 535 19.69 -28.03 10.81
N PRO A 536 19.98 -28.22 9.52
CA PRO A 536 21.36 -28.16 9.03
C PRO A 536 21.93 -26.76 9.23
N ASP A 537 23.22 -26.68 9.50
CA ASP A 537 23.96 -25.43 9.66
C ASP A 537 24.26 -24.78 8.30
N ILE A 538 23.23 -24.26 7.68
CA ILE A 538 23.28 -23.55 6.39
C ILE A 538 22.47 -22.26 6.45
N ILE A 539 22.82 -21.32 5.58
CA ILE A 539 22.13 -20.03 5.50
C ILE A 539 20.65 -20.18 5.10
N PRO A 540 19.75 -19.30 5.59
CA PRO A 540 18.32 -19.37 5.30
C PRO A 540 17.99 -19.45 3.80
N ASP A 541 18.71 -18.70 2.94
CA ASP A 541 18.47 -18.68 1.50
C ASP A 541 18.76 -20.04 0.82
N ASN A 542 19.58 -20.91 1.42
CA ASN A 542 19.79 -22.27 0.97
C ASN A 542 18.82 -23.24 1.66
N LEU A 543 18.45 -22.98 2.91
CA LEU A 543 17.60 -23.86 3.72
C LEU A 543 16.15 -23.86 3.20
N TYR A 544 15.52 -22.69 3.05
CA TYR A 544 14.09 -22.63 2.71
C TYR A 544 13.73 -23.27 1.36
N PRO A 545 14.51 -23.11 0.26
CA PRO A 545 14.28 -23.86 -0.99
C PRO A 545 14.38 -25.37 -0.81
N GLN A 546 15.32 -25.84 0.04
CA GLN A 546 15.48 -27.27 0.33
C GLN A 546 14.32 -27.83 1.15
N VAL A 547 13.81 -27.07 2.15
CA VAL A 547 12.61 -27.45 2.91
C VAL A 547 11.41 -27.56 1.99
N LYS A 548 11.19 -26.56 1.11
CA LYS A 548 10.09 -26.58 0.12
C LYS A 548 10.20 -27.74 -0.87
N LYS A 549 11.42 -28.07 -1.31
CA LYS A 549 11.68 -29.25 -2.14
C LYS A 549 11.36 -30.52 -1.38
N SER A 550 11.82 -30.64 -0.15
CA SER A 550 11.61 -31.80 0.73
C SER A 550 10.12 -32.05 0.99
N LEU A 551 9.38 -30.98 1.35
CA LEU A 551 7.93 -31.05 1.53
C LEU A 551 7.22 -31.62 0.29
N ARG A 552 7.52 -31.08 -0.90
CA ARG A 552 6.92 -31.58 -2.15
C ARG A 552 7.26 -33.06 -2.43
N ARG A 553 8.51 -33.46 -2.17
CA ARG A 553 8.95 -34.83 -2.39
C ARG A 553 8.31 -35.81 -1.41
N ILE A 554 8.15 -35.42 -0.15
CA ILE A 554 7.45 -36.21 0.87
C ILE A 554 5.98 -36.37 0.49
N VAL A 555 5.30 -35.30 0.12
CA VAL A 555 3.88 -35.34 -0.33
C VAL A 555 3.72 -36.29 -1.51
N ASN A 556 4.55 -36.16 -2.55
CA ASN A 556 4.49 -37.03 -3.73
C ASN A 556 4.72 -38.50 -3.37
N ALA A 557 5.72 -38.80 -2.50
CA ALA A 557 5.99 -40.15 -2.06
C ALA A 557 4.83 -40.78 -1.23
N CYS A 558 4.14 -39.95 -0.46
CA CYS A 558 2.91 -40.35 0.27
C CYS A 558 1.77 -40.68 -0.70
N GLU A 559 1.54 -39.81 -1.69
CA GLU A 559 0.47 -39.97 -2.70
C GLU A 559 0.70 -41.19 -3.59
N GLU A 560 1.95 -41.48 -3.98
CA GLU A 560 2.33 -42.70 -4.72
C GLU A 560 1.99 -43.97 -3.95
N ARG A 561 1.91 -43.92 -2.61
CA ARG A 561 1.49 -45.04 -1.75
C ARG A 561 0.01 -45.05 -1.40
N GLY A 562 -0.73 -44.09 -1.93
CA GLY A 562 -2.19 -43.96 -1.77
C GLY A 562 -2.66 -43.13 -0.59
N PHE A 563 -1.74 -42.47 0.13
CA PHE A 563 -2.09 -41.49 1.14
C PHE A 563 -2.44 -40.15 0.48
N MET A 564 -3.72 -39.83 0.42
CA MET A 564 -4.15 -38.52 -0.08
C MET A 564 -3.87 -37.45 0.97
N ILE A 565 -3.01 -36.48 0.66
CA ILE A 565 -2.64 -35.40 1.58
C ILE A 565 -3.59 -34.21 1.39
N GLU A 566 -4.43 -33.94 2.38
CA GLU A 566 -5.37 -32.81 2.39
C GLU A 566 -4.63 -31.46 2.58
N LYS A 567 -3.66 -31.45 3.51
CA LYS A 567 -2.86 -30.26 3.82
C LYS A 567 -1.41 -30.62 4.10
N SER A 568 -0.52 -29.75 3.66
CA SER A 568 0.91 -29.83 3.95
C SER A 568 1.44 -28.47 4.35
N LEU A 569 2.19 -28.40 5.46
CA LEU A 569 2.72 -27.17 6.04
C LEU A 569 4.18 -27.42 6.47
N PHE A 570 4.92 -26.36 6.66
CA PHE A 570 6.24 -26.45 7.30
C PHE A 570 6.52 -25.21 8.14
N THR A 571 7.39 -25.36 9.12
CA THR A 571 7.99 -24.24 9.86
C THR A 571 9.44 -24.55 10.20
N VAL A 572 10.22 -23.51 10.45
CA VAL A 572 11.63 -23.60 10.83
C VAL A 572 11.81 -22.83 12.12
N THR A 573 12.33 -23.48 13.14
CA THR A 573 12.74 -22.87 14.42
C THR A 573 14.26 -22.64 14.44
N ASP A 574 14.79 -22.20 15.56
CA ASP A 574 16.24 -21.99 15.71
C ASP A 574 17.06 -23.27 15.50
N SER A 575 16.53 -24.43 15.92
CA SER A 575 17.23 -25.72 15.93
C SER A 575 16.61 -26.82 15.06
N LYS A 576 15.35 -26.63 14.62
CA LYS A 576 14.60 -27.70 13.95
C LYS A 576 13.87 -27.20 12.70
N VAL A 577 13.63 -28.12 11.78
CA VAL A 577 12.72 -28.00 10.64
C VAL A 577 11.55 -28.93 10.88
N TYR A 578 10.33 -28.43 10.79
CA TYR A 578 9.11 -29.21 10.93
C TYR A 578 8.34 -29.24 9.63
N ILE A 579 7.91 -30.42 9.20
CA ILE A 579 7.01 -30.65 8.08
C ILE A 579 5.75 -31.32 8.61
N PHE A 580 4.60 -30.77 8.32
CA PHE A 580 3.30 -31.28 8.79
C PHE A 580 2.45 -31.70 7.61
N LEU A 581 1.86 -32.90 7.73
CA LEU A 581 1.00 -33.51 6.73
C LEU A 581 -0.32 -33.90 7.39
N LYS A 582 -1.43 -33.58 6.74
CA LYS A 582 -2.75 -34.03 7.14
C LYS A 582 -3.29 -34.97 6.06
N PRO A 583 -3.25 -36.29 6.27
CA PRO A 583 -3.89 -37.21 5.35
C PRO A 583 -5.42 -37.08 5.45
N LYS A 584 -6.10 -37.36 4.34
CA LYS A 584 -7.57 -37.38 4.29
C LYS A 584 -8.16 -38.49 5.16
N GLU A 585 -7.50 -39.65 5.19
CA GLU A 585 -7.86 -40.80 5.97
C GLU A 585 -6.74 -41.11 6.96
N SER A 586 -7.07 -41.38 8.23
CA SER A 586 -6.10 -41.70 9.29
C SER A 586 -5.46 -43.05 9.06
N GLU A 587 -6.17 -43.98 8.44
CA GLU A 587 -5.71 -45.30 8.13
C GLU A 587 -6.30 -45.78 6.80
N LEU A 588 -5.46 -46.32 5.92
CA LEU A 588 -5.87 -46.85 4.64
C LEU A 588 -6.50 -48.24 4.80
N SER A 589 -7.33 -48.67 3.85
CA SER A 589 -7.84 -50.04 3.77
C SER A 589 -6.70 -51.05 3.78
N PRO A 590 -6.90 -52.26 4.33
CA PRO A 590 -5.84 -53.26 4.39
C PRO A 590 -5.36 -53.74 3.02
N THR A 591 -6.16 -53.58 2.00
CA THR A 591 -5.88 -53.96 0.62
C THR A 591 -6.12 -52.81 -0.35
N TYR A 592 -5.61 -52.94 -1.56
CA TYR A 592 -5.91 -52.05 -2.68
C TYR A 592 -5.88 -52.84 -3.99
N ILE A 593 -6.65 -52.36 -4.96
CA ILE A 593 -6.66 -52.92 -6.31
C ILE A 593 -5.46 -52.34 -7.10
N HIS A 594 -4.50 -53.19 -7.36
CA HIS A 594 -3.35 -52.82 -8.22
C HIS A 594 -3.74 -53.00 -9.69
N ARG A 595 -3.63 -51.90 -10.45
CA ARG A 595 -3.95 -51.85 -11.86
C ARG A 595 -2.80 -52.40 -12.68
N GLY A 596 -3.02 -53.51 -13.40
CA GLY A 596 -2.10 -54.12 -14.30
C GLY A 596 -2.18 -53.60 -15.77
N PRO A 597 -1.50 -54.31 -16.71
CA PRO A 597 -1.47 -53.90 -18.10
C PRO A 597 -2.79 -54.19 -18.83
N PRO A 598 -3.04 -53.54 -19.99
CA PRO A 598 -4.09 -53.94 -20.92
C PRO A 598 -3.85 -55.37 -21.44
N VAL A 599 -4.94 -56.10 -21.71
CA VAL A 599 -4.87 -57.53 -22.13
C VAL A 599 -4.12 -57.70 -23.49
N ASN A 600 -4.09 -56.70 -24.34
CA ASN A 600 -3.43 -56.74 -25.63
C ASN A 600 -1.88 -56.59 -25.55
N GLU A 601 -1.34 -56.21 -24.40
CA GLU A 601 0.11 -56.06 -24.17
C GLU A 601 0.69 -57.35 -23.62
N LYS A 602 0.85 -58.40 -24.42
CA LYS A 602 1.20 -59.77 -24.01
C LYS A 602 2.42 -59.87 -23.11
N GLU A 603 3.54 -59.26 -23.45
CA GLU A 603 4.78 -59.28 -22.67
C GLU A 603 4.60 -58.67 -21.25
N HIS A 604 3.87 -57.55 -21.19
CA HIS A 604 3.56 -56.91 -19.90
C HIS A 604 2.59 -57.76 -19.07
N VAL A 605 1.63 -58.42 -19.73
CA VAL A 605 0.68 -59.35 -19.06
C VAL A 605 1.41 -60.55 -18.46
N GLU A 606 2.30 -61.17 -19.22
CA GLU A 606 3.08 -62.33 -18.69
C GLU A 606 3.94 -61.94 -17.51
N SER A 607 4.63 -60.81 -17.61
CA SER A 607 5.42 -60.27 -16.52
C SER A 607 4.57 -59.96 -15.29
N PHE A 608 3.39 -59.37 -15.48
CA PHE A 608 2.43 -59.05 -14.41
C PHE A 608 1.91 -60.30 -13.75
N LEU A 609 1.48 -61.31 -14.49
CA LEU A 609 0.97 -62.59 -13.97
C LEU A 609 2.07 -63.37 -13.23
N LYS A 610 3.30 -63.42 -13.79
CA LYS A 610 4.43 -64.06 -13.14
C LYS A 610 4.78 -63.41 -11.80
N LYS A 611 4.69 -62.08 -11.72
CA LYS A 611 4.94 -61.32 -10.49
C LYS A 611 3.91 -61.57 -9.41
N TRP A 612 2.63 -61.61 -9.78
CA TRP A 612 1.56 -61.55 -8.80
C TRP A 612 0.92 -62.91 -8.49
N LYS A 613 1.01 -63.91 -9.36
CA LYS A 613 0.44 -65.24 -9.16
C LYS A 613 0.99 -65.97 -7.95
N ASN A 614 2.27 -65.74 -7.59
CA ASN A 614 2.94 -66.36 -6.45
C ASN A 614 3.40 -65.34 -5.39
N SER A 615 2.81 -64.16 -5.38
CA SER A 615 3.19 -63.10 -4.45
C SER A 615 2.44 -63.25 -3.12
N GLU A 616 3.16 -63.30 -2.00
CA GLU A 616 2.61 -63.29 -0.65
C GLU A 616 1.76 -62.04 -0.35
N LEU A 617 1.94 -60.99 -1.15
CA LEU A 617 1.19 -59.76 -1.03
C LEU A 617 -0.14 -59.81 -1.79
N ALA A 618 -0.36 -60.72 -2.72
CA ALA A 618 -1.61 -60.87 -3.46
C ALA A 618 -2.65 -61.56 -2.57
N MET A 619 -3.85 -60.94 -2.47
CA MET A 619 -4.96 -61.49 -1.69
C MET A 619 -5.86 -62.41 -2.50
N GLY A 620 -5.52 -62.71 -3.71
CA GLY A 620 -6.18 -63.59 -4.66
C GLY A 620 -5.47 -63.62 -6.00
N GLU A 621 -5.97 -64.45 -6.93
CA GLU A 621 -5.39 -64.49 -8.28
C GLU A 621 -5.68 -63.19 -9.06
N PRO A 622 -4.72 -62.79 -9.95
CA PRO A 622 -4.98 -61.69 -10.88
C PRO A 622 -6.20 -61.96 -11.75
N TYR A 623 -7.06 -61.01 -11.92
CA TYR A 623 -8.29 -61.11 -12.70
C TYR A 623 -8.35 -60.04 -13.80
N CYS A 624 -9.11 -60.32 -14.86
CA CYS A 624 -9.32 -59.38 -15.95
C CYS A 624 -10.70 -58.73 -15.81
N LYS A 625 -10.71 -57.38 -15.94
CA LYS A 625 -11.94 -56.59 -15.99
C LYS A 625 -11.78 -55.47 -16.99
N ASP A 626 -12.79 -55.20 -17.83
CA ASP A 626 -12.82 -54.11 -18.82
C ASP A 626 -11.55 -54.02 -19.72
N GLY A 627 -11.05 -55.22 -20.17
CA GLY A 627 -9.88 -55.35 -21.02
C GLY A 627 -8.53 -55.10 -20.37
N ARG A 628 -8.48 -55.12 -19.05
CA ARG A 628 -7.26 -54.87 -18.25
C ARG A 628 -7.15 -55.87 -17.08
N TRP A 629 -5.92 -56.17 -16.71
CA TRP A 629 -5.63 -56.98 -15.56
C TRP A 629 -5.61 -56.18 -14.27
N TYR A 630 -6.01 -56.84 -13.18
CA TYR A 630 -6.03 -56.29 -11.82
C TYR A 630 -5.65 -57.38 -10.83
N VAL A 631 -5.12 -56.97 -9.69
CA VAL A 631 -4.90 -57.85 -8.56
C VAL A 631 -5.16 -57.11 -7.27
N GLU A 632 -5.81 -57.74 -6.30
CA GLU A 632 -5.95 -57.18 -4.96
C GLU A 632 -4.68 -57.47 -4.16
N VAL A 633 -4.08 -56.40 -3.61
CA VAL A 633 -2.78 -56.46 -2.94
C VAL A 633 -2.91 -55.97 -1.52
N LYS A 634 -2.30 -56.69 -0.59
CA LYS A 634 -2.17 -56.31 0.82
C LYS A 634 -1.27 -55.09 0.93
N ARG A 635 -1.71 -54.05 1.64
CA ARG A 635 -0.91 -52.87 1.87
C ARG A 635 0.21 -53.14 2.89
N LYS A 636 1.42 -52.74 2.59
CA LYS A 636 2.54 -52.78 3.53
C LYS A 636 2.36 -51.76 4.65
N TYR A 637 1.89 -50.54 4.28
CA TYR A 637 1.65 -49.46 5.23
C TYR A 637 0.19 -49.03 5.17
N ARG A 638 -0.45 -49.01 6.32
CA ARG A 638 -1.82 -48.52 6.47
C ARG A 638 -1.86 -47.13 7.12
N LYS A 639 -0.87 -46.83 7.96
CA LYS A 639 -0.72 -45.55 8.63
C LYS A 639 0.43 -44.73 8.02
N LEU A 640 0.24 -43.42 7.94
CA LEU A 640 1.21 -42.52 7.31
C LEU A 640 2.49 -42.43 8.13
N GLU A 641 2.37 -42.44 9.47
CA GLU A 641 3.51 -42.43 10.38
C GLU A 641 4.46 -43.64 10.18
N ASP A 642 3.91 -44.84 9.98
CA ASP A 642 4.71 -46.05 9.74
C ASP A 642 5.45 -45.97 8.40
N PHE A 643 4.77 -45.45 7.36
CA PHE A 643 5.40 -45.24 6.06
C PHE A 643 6.56 -44.24 6.16
N LEU A 644 6.34 -43.10 6.82
CA LEU A 644 7.35 -42.05 6.96
C LEU A 644 8.54 -42.52 7.79
N ALA A 645 8.29 -43.20 8.89
CA ALA A 645 9.36 -43.71 9.77
C ALA A 645 10.34 -44.63 9.03
N GLU A 646 9.84 -45.53 8.16
CA GLU A 646 10.69 -46.49 7.43
C GLU A 646 11.29 -45.89 6.14
N ASN A 647 10.57 -44.98 5.47
CA ASN A 647 10.91 -44.61 4.09
C ASN A 647 11.45 -43.18 3.92
N LEU A 648 11.38 -42.31 4.94
CA LEU A 648 11.90 -40.95 4.83
C LEU A 648 13.36 -40.87 4.36
N PRO A 649 14.31 -41.74 4.87
CA PRO A 649 15.69 -41.74 4.40
C PRO A 649 15.90 -42.20 2.94
N LYS A 650 14.85 -42.78 2.33
CA LYS A 650 14.87 -43.27 0.94
C LYS A 650 14.29 -42.24 -0.04
N ILE A 651 13.66 -41.19 0.48
CA ILE A 651 13.07 -40.12 -0.33
C ILE A 651 14.15 -39.09 -0.68
N SER A 652 14.26 -38.72 -1.95
CA SER A 652 15.21 -37.67 -2.38
C SER A 652 14.71 -36.30 -1.94
N LEU A 653 15.34 -35.76 -0.90
CA LEU A 653 15.02 -34.47 -0.27
C LEU A 653 15.91 -33.33 -0.80
N GLY A 654 15.92 -32.22 -0.10
CA GLY A 654 16.95 -31.17 -0.26
C GLY A 654 18.29 -31.71 0.23
N LYS A 655 19.40 -31.39 -0.44
CA LYS A 655 20.71 -32.03 -0.23
C LYS A 655 21.14 -32.08 1.23
N ASP A 656 21.13 -30.95 1.93
CA ASP A 656 21.61 -30.90 3.31
C ASP A 656 20.59 -31.49 4.29
N ILE A 657 19.29 -31.33 4.02
CA ILE A 657 18.21 -32.00 4.77
C ILE A 657 18.27 -33.51 4.58
N GLU A 658 18.57 -34.02 3.36
CA GLU A 658 18.71 -35.44 3.07
C GLU A 658 19.88 -36.07 3.85
N ASN A 659 20.99 -35.33 3.96
CA ASN A 659 22.14 -35.79 4.75
C ASN A 659 21.77 -35.97 6.23
N VAL A 660 21.13 -34.95 6.83
CA VAL A 660 20.67 -35.02 8.23
C VAL A 660 19.72 -36.20 8.46
N VAL A 661 18.76 -36.40 7.52
CA VAL A 661 17.79 -37.51 7.63
C VAL A 661 18.49 -38.88 7.51
N LYS A 662 19.48 -39.03 6.63
CA LYS A 662 20.26 -40.29 6.47
C LYS A 662 21.11 -40.57 7.69
N GLU A 663 21.60 -39.55 8.40
CA GLU A 663 22.34 -39.66 9.65
C GLU A 663 21.44 -39.95 10.87
N GLY A 664 20.11 -40.03 10.68
CA GLY A 664 19.16 -40.31 11.76
C GLY A 664 18.68 -39.07 12.51
N GLY A 665 19.01 -37.89 12.07
CA GLY A 665 18.60 -36.61 12.67
C GLY A 665 17.14 -36.25 12.39
N TYR A 666 16.21 -37.20 12.51
CA TYR A 666 14.77 -36.94 12.32
C TYR A 666 13.90 -37.79 13.26
N ARG A 667 12.67 -37.32 13.46
CA ARG A 667 11.64 -38.02 14.22
C ARG A 667 10.26 -37.81 13.58
N VAL A 668 9.47 -38.89 13.50
CA VAL A 668 8.07 -38.78 13.10
C VAL A 668 7.21 -38.50 14.34
N LEU A 669 6.36 -37.51 14.26
CA LEU A 669 5.52 -36.99 15.35
C LEU A 669 4.06 -37.30 15.06
N THR A 670 3.35 -37.75 16.06
CA THR A 670 1.87 -37.89 16.02
C THR A 670 1.22 -36.62 16.52
N SER A 671 -0.09 -36.48 16.33
CA SER A 671 -0.86 -35.31 16.78
C SER A 671 -0.66 -34.97 18.26
N LYS A 672 -0.31 -35.97 19.10
CA LYS A 672 -0.05 -35.77 20.53
C LYS A 672 1.27 -35.03 20.79
N ASP A 673 2.25 -35.29 19.92
CA ASP A 673 3.59 -34.72 20.03
C ASP A 673 3.72 -33.33 19.42
N LEU A 674 2.71 -32.87 18.66
CA LEU A 674 2.74 -31.58 17.94
C LEU A 674 2.45 -30.36 18.83
N LEU A 675 2.02 -30.59 20.08
CA LEU A 675 1.78 -29.51 21.04
C LEU A 675 3.05 -29.20 21.83
N MET A 676 4.01 -28.58 21.19
CA MET A 676 5.27 -28.11 21.78
C MET A 676 5.22 -26.59 21.94
N ASP A 677 5.94 -26.06 22.92
CA ASP A 677 6.00 -24.60 23.14
C ASP A 677 6.51 -23.84 21.89
N ASP A 678 7.51 -24.39 21.22
CA ASP A 678 8.07 -23.82 19.98
C ASP A 678 7.07 -23.76 18.82
N LEU A 679 6.04 -24.61 18.83
CA LEU A 679 5.04 -24.70 17.78
C LEU A 679 3.71 -24.02 18.13
N LYS A 680 3.50 -23.60 19.39
CA LYS A 680 2.25 -22.96 19.83
C LYS A 680 1.88 -21.74 19.00
N LEU A 681 2.85 -20.87 18.73
CA LEU A 681 2.61 -19.66 17.96
C LEU A 681 2.28 -19.98 16.49
N PHE A 682 3.00 -20.95 15.90
CA PHE A 682 2.76 -21.43 14.54
C PHE A 682 1.34 -22.00 14.40
N TRP A 683 0.93 -22.88 15.30
CA TRP A 683 -0.42 -23.45 15.29
C TRP A 683 -1.49 -22.41 15.54
N SER A 684 -1.25 -21.47 16.46
CA SER A 684 -2.18 -20.37 16.72
C SER A 684 -2.38 -19.49 15.48
N GLU A 685 -1.32 -19.21 14.74
CA GLU A 685 -1.40 -18.44 13.47
C GLU A 685 -2.15 -19.23 12.38
N TYR A 686 -1.88 -20.52 12.26
CA TYR A 686 -2.56 -21.41 11.33
C TYR A 686 -4.08 -21.49 11.61
N ILE A 687 -4.46 -21.64 12.88
CA ILE A 687 -5.86 -21.73 13.31
C ILE A 687 -6.60 -20.40 13.16
N ASP A 688 -5.96 -19.27 13.52
CA ASP A 688 -6.54 -17.92 13.36
C ASP A 688 -6.91 -17.64 11.89
N GLY A 689 -6.11 -18.12 10.95
CA GLY A 689 -6.35 -18.03 9.51
C GLY A 689 -6.54 -16.62 8.96
N LYS A 690 -6.43 -15.58 9.81
CA LYS A 690 -6.60 -14.18 9.42
C LYS A 690 -5.35 -13.64 8.77
N MET A 691 -5.54 -12.74 7.84
CA MET A 691 -4.43 -11.96 7.31
C MET A 691 -3.89 -11.01 8.40
N PRO A 692 -2.58 -10.65 8.35
CA PRO A 692 -1.97 -9.81 9.38
C PRO A 692 -2.76 -8.53 9.70
N TRP A 693 -3.33 -7.87 8.71
CA TRP A 693 -4.08 -6.63 8.88
C TRP A 693 -5.53 -6.80 9.39
N GLU A 694 -6.01 -8.02 9.46
CA GLU A 694 -7.34 -8.34 10.01
C GLU A 694 -7.30 -8.52 11.54
N ARG A 695 -6.12 -8.74 12.09
CA ARG A 695 -5.88 -8.94 13.53
C ARG A 695 -5.99 -7.67 14.36
#